data_be2af290c25e4298b0d09c44f1c781f7
#
_entry.id   be2af290c25e4298b0d09c44f1c781f7
#
_cell.length_a   1.000
_cell.length_b   1.000
_cell.length_c   1.000
_cell.angle_alpha   90.00
_cell.angle_beta   90.00
_cell.angle_gamma   90.00
#
_symmetry.space_group_name_H-M   'P 1'
#
loop_
_entity.id
_entity.type
_entity.pdbx_description
1 polymer ?
#
loop_
_entity_poly.entity_id
_entity_poly.type
_entity_poly.pdbx_seq_one_letter_code
_entity_poly.pdbx_strand_id
1 'polypeptide(L)'
;MLLERYGLEVVMAFIKDMVRMWLHAWKRFISIALISLLGVAVLTGIYAGCRDAFLATDRFFDTQGLHDIQVLSTAGLTDDDIAELRKISGVAKVQGERSQTVTVDLNGKKTVTMQEIGTNGIDQPYLQSGRMPEKSGEIAVTRKFIKDSGYKKGDHITVTPQDSASSSSATSSVSDSAESDNQTGENGSQMSDSAESDTQDGKRAARVTDSGESDNQAPSFPTELTIVGVVLDPQDLTNPDGYSGTNAFRSSATSDYTFFAPSDGVTGSMYTAVTILVKGTADKDSFSDVYDDTVSEVADRIDGTVRTNRQKARHQELLDAGTKQIDEAKAQTNKQFAAAQQQIDSNRSQLNQQIDQIVNMQAGAAAGSLDETTRETLRETVIAASPQLAEAKAQLDQAQSKLDQQKKDTERTLQSKQNELEDSIPQVRWYVQDRSQIGGFSSLKSDLESIQSLGNAFPIVFLLVAVMMSLTAMARMVEEDRGLIGTYTGLGYGRLAVASRYLLFALFACLIGGGFGLIAGFLGIPAFLLVVLRGLYVMPDVRLAYDWLYGTAGVALFVVGVLAATVYACAQEMRQKPASLMRPKAPRAGSRILLERIKPLWNRMSFLGKVTARNIFRFKSRLIMTVGGVAGCTALIVCGLAINDTVAALGAKQYQDVYQYDLMVVANDDDADAMRQKVASDGRVTSSMDVRVESGDLTGDSGSESIQLVAVPDSERSEFGKMVTLQPVRSSWVDGAADTVSLGDDGVIVSQSAASAMGVKAGGMVTLTNGDDMQAEAHVSAVIRSVIGSDVYVSETYYRQLFDTAASGTSSASSASDSGESDNQNGKSGTSNGASSNDQQLVWNAMYAKLKGSGESQAAYAEKLEDDDAVMKAVSCAHMAESFKFDLMGAVVALIVALAGGLALVVLFTLANTNVSEREREMATLKVLGFFDKEVHHYVNREMMVLTMMGVVLGLPLGRFVGGLLTAALNMPALYFEVECTPLSYVIAAGATMAFALLVQLFVNPVLDRIDPISSLKSVE
;
A
#
# COMPACT_ATOMS: atom_id res chain seq x y z
N MET A 1 -75.42 1.16 -10.31
CA MET A 1 -75.19 1.01 -11.77
C MET A 1 -75.04 2.37 -12.53
N LEU A 2 -76.02 3.30 -12.48
CA LEU A 2 -75.87 4.62 -13.14
C LEU A 2 -74.83 5.54 -12.48
N LEU A 3 -74.77 5.60 -11.16
CA LEU A 3 -73.77 6.36 -10.40
C LEU A 3 -72.34 5.81 -10.56
N GLU A 4 -72.17 4.48 -10.69
CA GLU A 4 -70.86 3.84 -10.94
C GLU A 4 -70.44 4.10 -12.39
N ARG A 5 -71.30 4.06 -13.38
CA ARG A 5 -70.96 4.44 -14.76
C ARG A 5 -70.52 5.88 -14.89
N TYR A 6 -71.27 6.84 -14.25
CA TYR A 6 -70.89 8.23 -14.22
C TYR A 6 -69.51 8.43 -13.54
N GLY A 7 -69.28 7.72 -12.45
CA GLY A 7 -67.95 7.77 -11.78
C GLY A 7 -66.82 7.27 -12.68
N LEU A 8 -67.04 6.16 -13.44
CA LEU A 8 -66.07 5.61 -14.37
C LEU A 8 -65.78 6.50 -15.57
N GLU A 9 -66.81 7.15 -16.14
CA GLU A 9 -66.64 8.10 -17.25
C GLU A 9 -65.85 9.36 -16.83
N VAL A 10 -66.10 9.90 -15.63
CA VAL A 10 -65.40 11.04 -15.08
C VAL A 10 -63.91 10.70 -14.81
N VAL A 11 -63.65 9.51 -14.27
CA VAL A 11 -62.27 9.01 -14.06
C VAL A 11 -61.58 8.79 -15.41
N MET A 12 -62.23 8.22 -16.38
CA MET A 12 -61.66 8.01 -17.73
C MET A 12 -61.39 9.36 -18.44
N ALA A 13 -62.28 10.33 -18.35
CA ALA A 13 -62.03 11.68 -18.88
C ALA A 13 -60.79 12.36 -18.22
N PHE A 14 -60.66 12.22 -16.92
CA PHE A 14 -59.52 12.73 -16.16
C PHE A 14 -58.21 12.08 -16.57
N ILE A 15 -58.18 10.75 -16.72
CA ILE A 15 -57.00 10.02 -17.18
C ILE A 15 -56.63 10.42 -18.62
N LYS A 16 -57.62 10.57 -19.52
CA LYS A 16 -57.41 10.97 -20.91
C LYS A 16 -56.82 12.38 -20.99
N ASP A 17 -57.25 13.27 -20.16
CA ASP A 17 -56.71 14.64 -20.09
C ASP A 17 -55.30 14.65 -19.48
N MET A 18 -55.01 13.83 -18.47
CA MET A 18 -53.69 13.61 -17.92
C MET A 18 -52.69 13.12 -18.97
N VAL A 19 -53.05 12.10 -19.79
CA VAL A 19 -52.19 11.59 -20.86
C VAL A 19 -51.95 12.66 -21.94
N ARG A 20 -52.96 13.44 -22.28
CA ARG A 20 -52.80 14.57 -23.24
C ARG A 20 -51.81 15.60 -22.70
N MET A 21 -51.88 15.96 -21.43
CA MET A 21 -50.93 16.84 -20.75
C MET A 21 -49.51 16.29 -20.83
N TRP A 22 -49.32 14.98 -20.58
CA TRP A 22 -48.01 14.36 -20.66
C TRP A 22 -47.40 14.41 -22.07
N LEU A 23 -48.21 14.13 -23.09
CA LEU A 23 -47.80 14.25 -24.49
C LEU A 23 -47.43 15.67 -24.89
N HIS A 24 -48.09 16.67 -24.33
CA HIS A 24 -47.76 18.08 -24.58
C HIS A 24 -46.47 18.50 -23.86
N ALA A 25 -46.22 17.96 -22.66
CA ALA A 25 -45.05 18.27 -21.85
C ALA A 25 -43.87 17.30 -22.06
N TRP A 26 -43.80 16.52 -23.16
CA TRP A 26 -42.86 15.46 -23.41
C TRP A 26 -41.37 15.88 -23.25
N LYS A 27 -41.01 17.14 -23.60
CA LYS A 27 -39.65 17.66 -23.43
C LYS A 27 -39.24 17.73 -21.94
N ARG A 28 -40.16 18.11 -21.04
CA ARG A 28 -39.92 18.13 -19.58
C ARG A 28 -39.86 16.71 -19.04
N PHE A 29 -40.70 15.81 -19.55
CA PHE A 29 -40.64 14.39 -19.20
C PHE A 29 -39.29 13.79 -19.49
N ILE A 30 -38.76 13.94 -20.71
CA ILE A 30 -37.44 13.47 -21.11
C ILE A 30 -36.35 14.12 -20.26
N SER A 31 -36.43 15.41 -19.95
CA SER A 31 -35.44 16.08 -19.12
C SER A 31 -35.33 15.46 -17.72
N ILE A 32 -36.49 15.26 -17.04
CA ILE A 32 -36.53 14.63 -15.72
C ILE A 32 -36.05 13.17 -15.82
N ALA A 33 -36.45 12.42 -16.85
CA ALA A 33 -36.02 11.04 -17.07
C ALA A 33 -34.49 10.95 -17.31
N LEU A 34 -33.93 11.83 -18.14
CA LEU A 34 -32.47 11.85 -18.38
C LEU A 34 -31.64 12.22 -17.14
N ILE A 35 -32.10 13.18 -16.35
CA ILE A 35 -31.42 13.55 -15.09
C ILE A 35 -31.47 12.37 -14.11
N SER A 36 -32.64 11.70 -14.00
CA SER A 36 -32.79 10.50 -13.15
C SER A 36 -31.94 9.33 -13.67
N LEU A 37 -31.89 9.16 -15.01
CA LEU A 37 -31.01 8.16 -15.64
C LEU A 37 -29.56 8.36 -15.26
N LEU A 38 -29.02 9.58 -15.47
CA LEU A 38 -27.62 9.88 -15.16
C LEU A 38 -27.32 9.71 -13.67
N GLY A 39 -28.21 10.21 -12.80
CA GLY A 39 -28.01 10.10 -11.36
C GLY A 39 -28.04 8.67 -10.84
N VAL A 40 -29.01 7.84 -11.31
CA VAL A 40 -29.09 6.43 -10.95
C VAL A 40 -27.92 5.65 -11.55
N ALA A 41 -27.53 5.93 -12.80
CA ALA A 41 -26.40 5.26 -13.46
C ALA A 41 -25.08 5.50 -12.72
N VAL A 42 -24.81 6.74 -12.28
CA VAL A 42 -23.60 7.07 -11.53
C VAL A 42 -23.60 6.36 -10.17
N LEU A 43 -24.72 6.45 -9.43
CA LEU A 43 -24.86 5.82 -8.11
C LEU A 43 -24.64 4.30 -8.17
N THR A 44 -25.30 3.64 -9.12
CA THR A 44 -25.24 2.17 -9.19
C THR A 44 -24.03 1.67 -9.94
N GLY A 45 -23.47 2.45 -10.87
CA GLY A 45 -22.44 1.98 -11.80
C GLY A 45 -21.07 1.86 -11.17
N ILE A 46 -20.64 2.87 -10.41
CA ILE A 46 -19.35 2.84 -9.73
C ILE A 46 -19.38 1.76 -8.63
N TYR A 47 -20.43 1.76 -7.82
CA TYR A 47 -20.65 0.71 -6.81
C TYR A 47 -20.60 -0.72 -7.41
N ALA A 48 -21.37 -0.96 -8.50
CA ALA A 48 -21.42 -2.27 -9.11
C ALA A 48 -20.07 -2.70 -9.68
N GLY A 49 -19.31 -1.77 -10.27
CA GLY A 49 -18.00 -2.07 -10.84
C GLY A 49 -16.99 -2.47 -9.77
N CYS A 50 -16.93 -1.75 -8.64
CA CYS A 50 -16.07 -2.09 -7.52
C CYS A 50 -16.49 -3.41 -6.87
N ARG A 51 -17.78 -3.58 -6.58
CA ARG A 51 -18.31 -4.83 -6.01
C ARG A 51 -18.03 -6.04 -6.87
N ASP A 52 -18.26 -5.94 -8.18
CA ASP A 52 -18.05 -7.07 -9.10
C ASP A 52 -16.55 -7.42 -9.22
N ALA A 53 -15.64 -6.42 -9.07
CA ALA A 53 -14.21 -6.63 -8.99
C ALA A 53 -13.82 -7.31 -7.65
N PHE A 54 -14.30 -6.82 -6.50
CA PHE A 54 -14.08 -7.45 -5.19
C PHE A 54 -14.54 -8.92 -5.20
N LEU A 55 -15.77 -9.20 -5.63
CA LEU A 55 -16.29 -10.56 -5.69
C LEU A 55 -15.54 -11.49 -6.67
N ALA A 56 -14.98 -10.96 -7.76
CA ALA A 56 -14.18 -11.75 -8.67
C ALA A 56 -12.83 -12.11 -8.07
N THR A 57 -12.20 -11.15 -7.39
CA THR A 57 -10.92 -11.35 -6.74
C THR A 57 -11.03 -12.24 -5.51
N ASP A 58 -12.06 -12.06 -4.70
CA ASP A 58 -12.37 -12.91 -3.55
C ASP A 58 -12.52 -14.38 -3.98
N ARG A 59 -13.35 -14.66 -5.00
CA ARG A 59 -13.46 -16.01 -5.57
C ARG A 59 -12.15 -16.56 -6.11
N PHE A 60 -11.29 -15.71 -6.66
CA PHE A 60 -9.97 -16.11 -7.13
C PHE A 60 -9.09 -16.51 -5.95
N PHE A 61 -9.04 -15.71 -4.89
CA PHE A 61 -8.29 -16.01 -3.67
C PHE A 61 -8.77 -17.30 -3.01
N ASP A 62 -10.07 -17.51 -2.88
CA ASP A 62 -10.62 -18.75 -2.34
C ASP A 62 -10.24 -19.97 -3.19
N THR A 63 -10.28 -19.82 -4.53
CA THR A 63 -9.98 -20.92 -5.45
C THR A 63 -8.48 -21.29 -5.43
N GLN A 64 -7.60 -20.29 -5.30
CA GLN A 64 -6.16 -20.51 -5.20
C GLN A 64 -5.70 -20.77 -3.76
N GLY A 65 -6.60 -20.62 -2.76
CA GLY A 65 -6.29 -20.82 -1.35
C GLY A 65 -5.30 -19.81 -0.82
N LEU A 66 -5.44 -18.53 -1.19
CA LEU A 66 -4.57 -17.48 -0.63
C LEU A 66 -4.60 -17.54 0.88
N HIS A 67 -3.44 -17.59 1.53
CA HIS A 67 -3.34 -17.71 2.98
C HIS A 67 -4.01 -16.53 3.70
N ASP A 68 -4.57 -16.80 4.90
CA ASP A 68 -5.15 -15.78 5.78
C ASP A 68 -4.11 -15.19 6.72
N ILE A 69 -3.17 -16.05 7.18
CA ILE A 69 -2.08 -15.67 8.08
C ILE A 69 -0.78 -16.30 7.57
N GLN A 70 0.30 -15.54 7.62
CA GLN A 70 1.66 -15.99 7.37
C GLN A 70 2.50 -15.80 8.64
N VAL A 71 3.27 -16.81 9.00
CA VAL A 71 4.24 -16.77 10.10
C VAL A 71 5.64 -16.83 9.51
N LEU A 72 6.46 -15.83 9.80
CA LEU A 72 7.88 -15.77 9.44
C LEU A 72 8.74 -15.91 10.69
N SER A 73 9.97 -16.38 10.54
CA SER A 73 10.92 -16.53 11.66
C SER A 73 12.33 -16.14 11.24
N THR A 74 13.06 -15.41 12.09
CA THR A 74 14.47 -15.06 11.88
C THR A 74 15.41 -16.28 11.90
N ALA A 75 14.97 -17.40 12.49
CA ALA A 75 15.76 -18.62 12.62
C ALA A 75 15.17 -19.82 11.85
N GLY A 76 14.29 -19.52 10.86
CA GLY A 76 13.52 -20.54 10.14
C GLY A 76 12.48 -21.24 11.02
N LEU A 77 11.61 -22.00 10.39
CA LEU A 77 10.50 -22.72 11.01
C LEU A 77 10.66 -24.23 10.78
N THR A 78 10.12 -25.04 11.68
CA THR A 78 10.28 -26.50 11.71
C THR A 78 8.93 -27.21 11.64
N ASP A 79 8.96 -28.53 11.46
CA ASP A 79 7.75 -29.38 11.52
C ASP A 79 7.05 -29.30 12.89
N ASP A 80 7.80 -29.08 13.97
CA ASP A 80 7.25 -28.89 15.30
C ASP A 80 6.45 -27.59 15.41
N ASP A 81 6.91 -26.51 14.76
CA ASP A 81 6.18 -25.24 14.68
C ASP A 81 4.85 -25.43 13.95
N ILE A 82 4.87 -26.13 12.81
CA ILE A 82 3.67 -26.50 12.05
C ILE A 82 2.70 -27.33 12.90
N ALA A 83 3.24 -28.29 13.68
CA ALA A 83 2.42 -29.15 14.52
C ALA A 83 1.74 -28.37 15.67
N GLU A 84 2.41 -27.37 16.25
CA GLU A 84 1.81 -26.52 17.30
C GLU A 84 0.78 -25.54 16.70
N LEU A 85 1.06 -24.93 15.56
CA LEU A 85 0.12 -24.05 14.87
C LEU A 85 -1.18 -24.78 14.47
N ARG A 86 -1.10 -26.05 14.07
CA ARG A 86 -2.28 -26.90 13.78
C ARG A 86 -3.20 -27.14 14.96
N LYS A 87 -2.71 -27.04 16.19
CA LYS A 87 -3.51 -27.26 17.42
C LYS A 87 -4.35 -26.06 17.79
N ILE A 88 -4.06 -24.90 17.22
CA ILE A 88 -4.75 -23.65 17.56
C ILE A 88 -6.21 -23.71 17.12
N SER A 89 -7.09 -23.33 18.02
CA SER A 89 -8.52 -23.26 17.74
C SER A 89 -8.78 -22.17 16.70
N GLY A 90 -9.47 -22.50 15.63
CA GLY A 90 -9.74 -21.59 14.51
C GLY A 90 -8.88 -21.84 13.28
N VAL A 91 -7.78 -22.58 13.38
CA VAL A 91 -6.93 -22.95 12.23
C VAL A 91 -7.59 -24.07 11.42
N ALA A 92 -7.72 -23.88 10.11
CA ALA A 92 -8.28 -24.88 9.19
C ALA A 92 -7.21 -25.75 8.55
N LYS A 93 -6.17 -25.10 7.98
CA LYS A 93 -5.04 -25.76 7.32
C LYS A 93 -3.75 -25.02 7.67
N VAL A 94 -2.64 -25.74 7.70
CA VAL A 94 -1.30 -25.18 7.89
C VAL A 94 -0.36 -25.81 6.85
N GLN A 95 0.47 -25.01 6.21
CA GLN A 95 1.44 -25.43 5.22
C GLN A 95 2.77 -24.74 5.48
N GLY A 96 3.85 -25.52 5.53
CA GLY A 96 5.20 -24.96 5.48
C GLY A 96 5.56 -24.60 4.04
N GLU A 97 6.22 -23.50 3.87
CA GLU A 97 6.70 -22.98 2.59
C GLU A 97 8.23 -22.91 2.60
N ARG A 98 8.84 -23.39 1.54
CA ARG A 98 10.29 -23.28 1.32
C ARG A 98 10.53 -22.34 0.16
N SER A 99 11.34 -21.32 0.39
CA SER A 99 11.75 -20.36 -0.64
C SER A 99 13.25 -20.07 -0.53
N GLN A 100 13.85 -19.66 -1.64
CA GLN A 100 15.26 -19.29 -1.73
C GLN A 100 15.44 -18.14 -2.70
N THR A 101 16.18 -17.10 -2.32
CA THR A 101 16.56 -16.03 -3.23
C THR A 101 17.77 -16.47 -4.07
N VAL A 102 17.65 -16.32 -5.38
CA VAL A 102 18.68 -16.61 -6.36
C VAL A 102 18.84 -15.44 -7.31
N THR A 103 19.94 -15.39 -8.06
CA THR A 103 20.15 -14.38 -9.09
C THR A 103 20.15 -15.01 -10.48
N VAL A 104 19.62 -14.27 -11.45
CA VAL A 104 19.63 -14.60 -12.87
C VAL A 104 20.25 -13.44 -13.66
N ASP A 105 21.05 -13.74 -14.68
CA ASP A 105 21.62 -12.69 -15.56
C ASP A 105 20.70 -12.44 -16.75
N LEU A 106 20.09 -11.23 -16.77
CA LEU A 106 19.18 -10.74 -17.80
C LEU A 106 19.60 -9.35 -18.29
N ASN A 107 20.82 -9.17 -18.80
CA ASN A 107 21.44 -7.86 -19.05
C ASN A 107 21.79 -7.08 -17.77
N GLY A 108 22.10 -7.80 -16.70
CA GLY A 108 22.36 -7.36 -15.34
C GLY A 108 21.87 -8.43 -14.37
N LYS A 109 22.42 -8.45 -13.16
CA LYS A 109 21.98 -9.36 -12.11
C LYS A 109 20.54 -8.98 -11.69
N LYS A 110 19.61 -9.93 -11.76
CA LYS A 110 18.21 -9.77 -11.30
C LYS A 110 17.94 -10.81 -10.21
N THR A 111 17.22 -10.38 -9.18
CA THR A 111 16.85 -11.23 -8.06
C THR A 111 15.58 -12.03 -8.35
N VAL A 112 15.59 -13.29 -7.99
CA VAL A 112 14.44 -14.19 -8.18
C VAL A 112 14.16 -14.95 -6.88
N THR A 113 12.94 -14.94 -6.43
CA THR A 113 12.48 -15.84 -5.36
C THR A 113 12.05 -17.17 -5.98
N MET A 114 12.79 -18.23 -5.69
CA MET A 114 12.37 -19.61 -5.94
C MET A 114 11.41 -20.02 -4.84
N GLN A 115 10.18 -20.41 -5.19
CA GLN A 115 9.14 -20.80 -4.24
C GLN A 115 8.67 -22.23 -4.52
N GLU A 116 8.54 -23.01 -3.46
CA GLU A 116 7.97 -24.36 -3.55
C GLU A 116 6.45 -24.30 -3.72
N ILE A 117 5.89 -25.09 -4.63
CA ILE A 117 4.46 -25.28 -4.76
C ILE A 117 3.98 -26.24 -3.67
N GLY A 118 3.25 -25.72 -2.71
CA GLY A 118 2.73 -26.50 -1.60
C GLY A 118 1.67 -27.52 -2.02
N THR A 119 1.55 -28.62 -1.27
CA THR A 119 0.65 -29.73 -1.55
C THR A 119 -0.73 -29.63 -0.88
N ASN A 120 -0.88 -28.75 0.11
CA ASN A 120 -2.12 -28.61 0.91
C ASN A 120 -3.17 -27.68 0.26
N GLY A 121 -2.86 -27.13 -0.92
CA GLY A 121 -3.78 -26.23 -1.64
C GLY A 121 -3.85 -24.83 -1.05
N ILE A 122 -2.77 -24.36 -0.42
CA ILE A 122 -2.60 -22.98 -0.01
C ILE A 122 -1.64 -22.30 -1.03
N ASP A 123 -1.91 -21.07 -1.40
CA ASP A 123 -1.14 -20.22 -2.32
C ASP A 123 -0.81 -20.90 -3.66
N GLN A 124 -1.81 -21.56 -4.25
CA GLN A 124 -1.59 -22.28 -5.51
C GLN A 124 -1.47 -21.31 -6.70
N PRO A 125 -0.36 -21.29 -7.45
CA PRO A 125 -0.21 -20.45 -8.61
C PRO A 125 -1.24 -20.82 -9.71
N TYR A 126 -1.87 -19.81 -10.32
CA TYR A 126 -2.88 -19.99 -11.35
C TYR A 126 -2.25 -20.15 -12.73
N LEU A 127 -2.42 -21.34 -13.33
CA LEU A 127 -1.86 -21.63 -14.64
C LEU A 127 -2.52 -20.81 -15.75
N GLN A 128 -1.73 -19.95 -16.40
CA GLN A 128 -2.17 -19.16 -17.55
C GLN A 128 -1.87 -19.85 -18.88
N SER A 129 -0.70 -20.50 -19.00
CA SER A 129 -0.34 -21.24 -20.22
C SER A 129 0.74 -22.31 -19.95
N GLY A 130 0.71 -23.42 -20.69
CA GLY A 130 1.65 -24.53 -20.50
C GLY A 130 1.10 -25.57 -19.55
N ARG A 131 1.91 -26.06 -18.63
CA ARG A 131 1.54 -26.99 -17.56
C ARG A 131 2.25 -26.63 -16.25
N MET A 132 1.74 -27.14 -15.15
CA MET A 132 2.45 -27.03 -13.87
C MET A 132 3.72 -27.90 -13.89
N PRO A 133 4.78 -27.48 -13.18
CA PRO A 133 6.01 -28.27 -13.02
C PRO A 133 5.73 -29.49 -12.13
N GLU A 134 6.24 -30.65 -12.54
CA GLU A 134 6.04 -31.94 -11.86
C GLU A 134 7.35 -32.60 -11.46
N LYS A 135 8.47 -32.20 -12.08
CA LYS A 135 9.78 -32.85 -11.90
C LYS A 135 10.82 -31.84 -11.42
N SER A 136 11.81 -32.34 -10.68
CA SER A 136 12.97 -31.55 -10.31
C SER A 136 13.61 -30.85 -11.52
N GLY A 137 13.93 -29.56 -11.39
CA GLY A 137 14.47 -28.73 -12.47
C GLY A 137 13.42 -28.14 -13.42
N GLU A 138 12.14 -28.47 -13.29
CA GLU A 138 11.05 -27.79 -14.01
C GLU A 138 10.54 -26.62 -13.18
N ILE A 139 10.23 -25.49 -13.84
CA ILE A 139 9.65 -24.30 -13.19
C ILE A 139 8.46 -23.73 -13.96
N ALA A 140 7.57 -23.11 -13.21
CA ALA A 140 6.60 -22.18 -13.76
C ALA A 140 7.02 -20.74 -13.38
N VAL A 141 6.92 -19.82 -14.33
CA VAL A 141 7.38 -18.45 -14.17
C VAL A 141 6.22 -17.47 -14.34
N THR A 142 6.33 -16.27 -13.80
CA THR A 142 5.33 -15.24 -13.97
C THR A 142 5.38 -14.65 -15.39
N ARG A 143 4.26 -14.08 -15.84
CA ARG A 143 4.19 -13.41 -17.16
C ARG A 143 5.12 -12.20 -17.25
N LYS A 144 5.39 -11.52 -16.13
CA LYS A 144 6.35 -10.42 -16.02
C LYS A 144 7.73 -10.87 -16.46
N PHE A 145 8.21 -12.01 -15.94
CA PHE A 145 9.49 -12.57 -16.34
C PHE A 145 9.59 -12.85 -17.84
N ILE A 146 8.56 -13.49 -18.41
CA ILE A 146 8.54 -13.81 -19.87
C ILE A 146 8.61 -12.54 -20.73
N LYS A 147 7.92 -11.48 -20.29
CA LYS A 147 7.90 -10.21 -21.02
C LYS A 147 9.25 -9.51 -20.98
N ASP A 148 9.83 -9.40 -19.81
CA ASP A 148 11.05 -8.62 -19.55
C ASP A 148 12.30 -9.34 -20.09
N SER A 149 12.36 -10.68 -19.97
CA SER A 149 13.49 -11.50 -20.40
C SER A 149 13.44 -11.93 -21.87
N GLY A 150 12.24 -12.04 -22.45
CA GLY A 150 12.03 -12.60 -23.79
C GLY A 150 12.14 -14.13 -23.86
N TYR A 151 12.36 -14.84 -22.74
CA TYR A 151 12.35 -16.31 -22.69
C TYR A 151 11.00 -16.90 -23.07
N LYS A 152 11.02 -18.20 -23.45
CA LYS A 152 9.82 -18.93 -23.88
C LYS A 152 9.72 -20.27 -23.15
N LYS A 153 8.56 -20.85 -23.16
CA LYS A 153 8.35 -22.22 -22.65
C LYS A 153 9.25 -23.20 -23.38
N GLY A 154 9.98 -24.02 -22.63
CA GLY A 154 10.97 -24.99 -23.09
C GLY A 154 12.40 -24.49 -23.03
N ASP A 155 12.63 -23.20 -22.76
CA ASP A 155 13.96 -22.65 -22.60
C ASP A 155 14.56 -23.04 -21.26
N HIS A 156 15.89 -23.12 -21.23
CA HIS A 156 16.69 -23.42 -20.03
C HIS A 156 17.25 -22.14 -19.43
N ILE A 157 17.24 -22.07 -18.10
CA ILE A 157 17.76 -20.95 -17.32
C ILE A 157 18.72 -21.51 -16.27
N THR A 158 19.86 -20.87 -16.09
CA THR A 158 20.76 -21.13 -14.97
C THR A 158 20.62 -20.02 -13.95
N VAL A 159 20.42 -20.39 -12.69
CA VAL A 159 20.34 -19.46 -11.56
C VAL A 159 21.52 -19.67 -10.62
N THR A 160 21.96 -18.61 -9.96
CA THR A 160 23.04 -18.68 -8.97
C THR A 160 22.42 -18.38 -7.59
N PRO A 161 22.59 -19.29 -6.61
CA PRO A 161 22.18 -19.00 -5.24
C PRO A 161 22.88 -17.73 -4.75
N GLN A 162 22.13 -16.87 -4.10
CA GLN A 162 22.71 -15.72 -3.41
C GLN A 162 23.18 -16.25 -2.04
N ASP A 163 24.49 -16.21 -1.80
CA ASP A 163 25.04 -16.62 -0.50
C ASP A 163 24.44 -15.70 0.56
N SER A 164 23.62 -16.25 1.43
CA SER A 164 23.09 -15.55 2.61
C SER A 164 24.25 -15.39 3.61
N ALA A 165 25.07 -14.38 3.39
CA ALA A 165 26.27 -14.11 4.18
C ALA A 165 25.98 -13.55 5.59
N SER A 166 24.75 -13.64 6.10
CA SER A 166 24.41 -13.05 7.39
C SER A 166 23.71 -13.95 8.42
N SER A 167 23.46 -15.24 8.11
CA SER A 167 22.83 -16.11 9.13
C SER A 167 23.47 -17.50 9.33
N SER A 168 24.59 -17.82 8.67
CA SER A 168 25.23 -19.15 8.79
C SER A 168 26.71 -19.13 9.20
N SER A 169 27.26 -17.99 9.64
CA SER A 169 28.68 -17.91 10.06
C SER A 169 29.02 -18.66 11.37
N ALA A 170 28.02 -19.19 12.08
CA ALA A 170 28.28 -19.95 13.30
C ALA A 170 28.59 -21.44 13.08
N THR A 171 28.38 -22.01 11.90
CA THR A 171 28.44 -23.48 11.71
C THR A 171 29.58 -23.97 10.79
N SER A 172 30.21 -23.11 9.97
CA SER A 172 31.21 -23.56 8.99
C SER A 172 32.67 -23.27 9.31
N SER A 173 32.98 -22.56 10.40
CA SER A 173 34.38 -22.20 10.73
C SER A 173 35.15 -23.19 11.61
N VAL A 174 34.61 -24.40 11.90
CA VAL A 174 35.26 -25.38 12.79
C VAL A 174 36.17 -26.36 12.04
N SER A 175 36.14 -26.44 10.70
CA SER A 175 36.85 -27.49 9.95
C SER A 175 38.16 -27.09 9.26
N ASP A 176 38.57 -25.81 9.21
CA ASP A 176 39.71 -25.42 8.33
C ASP A 176 40.92 -24.73 8.98
N SER A 177 41.15 -24.85 10.29
CA SER A 177 42.32 -24.25 10.94
C SER A 177 43.34 -25.25 11.53
N ALA A 178 43.50 -26.45 10.93
CA ALA A 178 44.46 -27.43 11.41
C ALA A 178 45.58 -27.82 10.42
N GLU A 179 45.79 -27.08 9.32
CA GLU A 179 46.96 -27.36 8.43
C GLU A 179 47.51 -26.03 7.88
N SER A 180 48.46 -25.41 8.56
CA SER A 180 49.66 -24.81 7.99
C SER A 180 50.53 -24.19 9.06
N ASP A 181 51.53 -24.88 9.50
CA ASP A 181 52.80 -24.28 9.88
C ASP A 181 53.88 -25.39 9.84
N ASN A 182 54.55 -25.51 8.69
CA ASN A 182 55.90 -26.00 8.59
C ASN A 182 56.50 -25.68 7.21
N GLN A 183 57.08 -24.49 7.09
CA GLN A 183 58.07 -24.22 6.04
C GLN A 183 59.33 -23.65 6.65
N THR A 184 60.37 -24.45 6.66
CA THR A 184 61.73 -23.94 6.55
C THR A 184 62.50 -24.78 5.56
N GLY A 185 63.05 -24.10 4.53
CA GLY A 185 64.44 -24.35 4.06
C GLY A 185 64.62 -25.12 2.78
N GLU A 186 64.85 -24.37 1.74
CA GLU A 186 65.93 -24.44 0.75
C GLU A 186 65.98 -25.46 -0.40
N ASN A 187 65.92 -24.86 -1.60
CA ASN A 187 66.78 -25.07 -2.79
C ASN A 187 66.78 -26.37 -3.58
N GLY A 188 66.51 -26.23 -4.84
CA GLY A 188 67.38 -26.80 -5.87
C GLY A 188 66.72 -27.55 -7.05
N SER A 189 66.61 -26.81 -8.18
CA SER A 189 66.84 -27.26 -9.58
C SER A 189 66.01 -28.38 -10.26
N GLN A 190 65.27 -27.95 -11.25
CA GLN A 190 65.28 -28.36 -12.67
C GLN A 190 65.10 -29.85 -13.10
N MET A 191 64.25 -29.98 -14.06
CA MET A 191 64.28 -30.69 -15.36
C MET A 191 63.32 -31.87 -15.49
N SER A 192 62.40 -31.61 -16.35
CA SER A 192 62.01 -32.21 -17.65
C SER A 192 61.48 -33.65 -17.73
N ASP A 193 60.44 -33.68 -18.50
CA ASP A 193 60.04 -34.59 -19.58
C ASP A 193 59.23 -35.86 -19.29
N SER A 194 58.04 -35.74 -19.91
CA SER A 194 57.38 -36.72 -20.81
C SER A 194 57.09 -38.14 -20.30
N ALA A 195 55.87 -38.53 -20.31
CA ALA A 195 55.30 -39.50 -21.27
C ALA A 195 54.01 -40.16 -20.75
N GLU A 196 53.08 -40.22 -21.71
CA GLU A 196 51.84 -40.97 -21.69
C GLU A 196 51.95 -42.40 -21.22
N SER A 197 50.97 -42.93 -20.54
CA SER A 197 50.21 -44.11 -21.02
C SER A 197 49.07 -44.49 -20.09
N ASP A 198 47.95 -44.80 -20.75
CA ASP A 198 46.76 -45.53 -20.28
C ASP A 198 47.04 -46.67 -19.27
N THR A 199 46.14 -46.74 -18.28
CA THR A 199 45.41 -48.01 -18.00
C THR A 199 44.29 -47.79 -17.02
N GLN A 200 43.07 -48.21 -17.47
CA GLN A 200 41.92 -48.48 -16.61
C GLN A 200 42.26 -49.52 -15.56
N ASP A 201 41.90 -49.26 -14.31
CA ASP A 201 41.06 -50.19 -13.54
C ASP A 201 40.73 -49.68 -12.13
N GLY A 202 39.48 -49.78 -11.86
CA GLY A 202 38.73 -49.94 -10.66
C GLY A 202 39.34 -49.70 -9.28
N LYS A 203 38.80 -48.63 -8.58
CA LYS A 203 38.50 -48.73 -7.16
C LYS A 203 37.24 -47.94 -6.84
N ARG A 204 36.16 -48.66 -6.70
CA ARG A 204 34.98 -48.28 -5.95
C ARG A 204 35.40 -47.86 -4.55
N ALA A 205 35.57 -46.60 -4.30
CA ALA A 205 35.55 -46.05 -2.93
C ALA A 205 34.10 -46.08 -2.46
N ALA A 206 33.85 -46.82 -1.42
CA ALA A 206 32.57 -46.87 -0.73
C ALA A 206 32.21 -45.44 -0.26
N ARG A 207 31.15 -44.95 -0.81
CA ARG A 207 30.47 -43.77 -0.28
C ARG A 207 29.86 -44.21 1.06
N VAL A 208 30.48 -43.81 2.15
CA VAL A 208 29.87 -43.87 3.47
C VAL A 208 28.72 -42.90 3.39
N THR A 209 27.52 -43.44 3.32
CA THR A 209 26.29 -42.67 3.56
C THR A 209 26.29 -42.32 5.03
N ASP A 210 26.75 -41.11 5.35
CA ASP A 210 26.53 -40.50 6.65
C ASP A 210 25.07 -40.01 6.69
N SER A 211 24.21 -40.86 7.20
CA SER A 211 22.82 -40.55 7.53
C SER A 211 22.79 -39.91 8.92
N GLY A 212 23.26 -38.69 9.00
CA GLY A 212 23.00 -37.75 10.08
C GLY A 212 22.14 -36.63 9.49
N GLU A 213 20.83 -36.81 9.44
CA GLU A 213 19.89 -35.73 9.19
C GLU A 213 20.11 -34.65 10.25
N SER A 214 20.76 -33.54 9.87
CA SER A 214 20.70 -32.32 10.68
C SER A 214 19.38 -31.62 10.36
N ASP A 215 18.48 -31.55 11.33
CA ASP A 215 17.14 -30.92 11.25
C ASP A 215 17.18 -29.41 10.97
N ASN A 216 18.32 -28.84 10.58
CA ASN A 216 18.59 -27.40 10.44
C ASN A 216 19.18 -27.03 9.07
N GLN A 217 18.81 -27.70 8.00
CA GLN A 217 19.31 -27.36 6.68
C GLN A 217 18.39 -26.40 5.95
N ALA A 218 18.91 -25.22 5.54
CA ALA A 218 18.20 -24.22 4.73
C ALA A 218 17.71 -24.85 3.41
N PRO A 219 16.58 -24.35 2.85
CA PRO A 219 16.06 -24.83 1.59
C PRO A 219 17.04 -24.55 0.44
N SER A 220 17.19 -25.53 -0.45
CA SER A 220 18.00 -25.40 -1.65
C SER A 220 17.26 -25.95 -2.86
N PHE A 221 17.32 -25.19 -3.96
CA PHE A 221 16.64 -25.47 -5.23
C PHE A 221 17.67 -25.87 -6.30
N PRO A 222 17.25 -26.59 -7.37
CA PRO A 222 18.09 -26.84 -8.53
C PRO A 222 18.54 -25.56 -9.20
N THR A 223 19.79 -25.51 -9.69
CA THR A 223 20.36 -24.34 -10.37
C THR A 223 20.12 -24.33 -11.87
N GLU A 224 19.87 -25.49 -12.49
CA GLU A 224 19.51 -25.62 -13.91
C GLU A 224 18.01 -25.85 -14.02
N LEU A 225 17.32 -24.93 -14.66
CA LEU A 225 15.86 -24.85 -14.67
C LEU A 225 15.31 -24.86 -16.09
N THR A 226 14.15 -25.48 -16.28
CA THR A 226 13.41 -25.48 -17.56
C THR A 226 12.03 -24.88 -17.38
N ILE A 227 11.66 -23.88 -18.18
CA ILE A 227 10.35 -23.24 -18.12
C ILE A 227 9.30 -24.17 -18.75
N VAL A 228 8.34 -24.67 -17.97
CA VAL A 228 7.24 -25.52 -18.45
C VAL A 228 5.88 -24.85 -18.44
N GLY A 229 5.70 -23.81 -17.64
CA GLY A 229 4.45 -23.08 -17.49
C GLY A 229 4.62 -21.60 -17.26
N VAL A 230 3.55 -20.84 -17.53
CA VAL A 230 3.43 -19.44 -17.15
C VAL A 230 2.22 -19.35 -16.24
N VAL A 231 2.43 -18.75 -15.08
CA VAL A 231 1.44 -18.66 -14.00
C VAL A 231 1.17 -17.23 -13.58
N LEU A 232 0.06 -17.02 -12.89
CA LEU A 232 -0.24 -15.83 -12.10
C LEU A 232 -0.04 -16.21 -10.64
N ASP A 233 0.74 -15.40 -9.96
CA ASP A 233 0.94 -15.49 -8.52
C ASP A 233 -0.31 -14.96 -7.80
N PRO A 234 -0.95 -15.72 -6.90
CA PRO A 234 -2.09 -15.23 -6.15
C PRO A 234 -1.76 -14.08 -5.19
N GLN A 235 -0.49 -13.92 -4.82
CA GLN A 235 -0.03 -12.81 -3.98
C GLN A 235 0.26 -11.54 -4.79
N ASP A 236 0.48 -11.65 -6.12
CA ASP A 236 0.72 -10.50 -7.03
C ASP A 236 -0.20 -10.58 -8.26
N LEU A 237 -1.30 -9.85 -8.22
CA LEU A 237 -2.26 -9.74 -9.32
C LEU A 237 -1.90 -8.65 -10.34
N THR A 238 -0.75 -8.03 -10.24
CA THR A 238 -0.33 -6.94 -11.12
C THR A 238 -0.29 -7.39 -12.59
N ASN A 239 -0.83 -6.58 -13.49
CA ASN A 239 -0.80 -6.87 -14.91
C ASN A 239 0.50 -6.34 -15.56
N PRO A 240 1.43 -7.20 -15.94
CA PRO A 240 2.70 -6.75 -16.54
C PRO A 240 2.52 -6.18 -17.95
N ASP A 241 1.42 -6.49 -18.64
CA ASP A 241 1.10 -5.93 -19.97
C ASP A 241 0.31 -4.61 -19.88
N GLY A 242 0.02 -4.15 -18.67
CA GLY A 242 -0.78 -2.98 -18.40
C GLY A 242 -0.01 -1.67 -18.45
N TYR A 243 -0.49 -0.69 -17.70
CA TYR A 243 0.11 0.64 -17.64
C TYR A 243 1.49 0.58 -16.98
N SER A 244 2.54 0.88 -17.74
CA SER A 244 3.92 0.94 -17.23
C SER A 244 4.07 2.08 -16.23
N GLY A 245 4.60 1.82 -15.05
CA GLY A 245 4.95 2.84 -14.06
C GLY A 245 4.29 2.71 -12.69
N THR A 246 3.21 1.93 -12.56
CA THR A 246 2.55 1.73 -11.25
C THR A 246 3.12 0.55 -10.46
N ASN A 247 3.86 -0.35 -11.10
CA ASN A 247 4.28 -1.63 -10.52
C ASN A 247 5.38 -1.52 -9.45
N ALA A 248 6.29 -0.55 -9.60
CA ALA A 248 7.42 -0.40 -8.66
C ALA A 248 6.99 0.00 -7.24
N PHE A 249 5.84 0.65 -7.09
CA PHE A 249 5.34 1.13 -5.80
C PHE A 249 4.37 0.16 -5.11
N ARG A 250 3.85 -0.82 -5.84
CA ARG A 250 2.79 -1.73 -5.37
C ARG A 250 3.27 -3.14 -5.06
N SER A 251 4.51 -3.45 -5.40
CA SER A 251 5.10 -4.75 -5.10
C SER A 251 5.87 -4.65 -3.79
N SER A 252 5.42 -5.36 -2.79
CA SER A 252 6.19 -5.64 -1.57
C SER A 252 7.23 -6.75 -1.78
N ALA A 253 7.40 -7.21 -3.03
CA ALA A 253 8.33 -8.27 -3.35
C ALA A 253 9.78 -7.79 -3.15
N THR A 254 10.53 -8.54 -2.37
CA THR A 254 11.96 -8.36 -2.14
C THR A 254 12.81 -8.75 -3.35
N SER A 255 12.20 -9.39 -4.37
CA SER A 255 12.84 -9.85 -5.60
C SER A 255 12.14 -9.31 -6.86
N ASP A 256 12.88 -9.25 -7.97
CA ASP A 256 12.35 -8.82 -9.27
C ASP A 256 11.29 -9.77 -9.83
N TYR A 257 11.47 -11.09 -9.59
CA TYR A 257 10.61 -12.16 -10.13
C TYR A 257 10.39 -13.30 -9.13
N THR A 258 9.30 -14.05 -9.32
CA THR A 258 9.00 -15.29 -8.59
C THR A 258 8.96 -16.46 -9.55
N PHE A 259 9.66 -17.56 -9.23
CA PHE A 259 9.64 -18.84 -9.93
C PHE A 259 9.06 -19.90 -9.02
N PHE A 260 8.16 -20.72 -9.55
CA PHE A 260 7.50 -21.78 -8.82
C PHE A 260 8.05 -23.15 -9.22
N ALA A 261 8.51 -23.91 -8.24
CA ALA A 261 9.11 -25.23 -8.42
C ALA A 261 8.32 -26.32 -7.68
N PRO A 262 8.31 -27.58 -8.16
CA PRO A 262 7.68 -28.67 -7.43
C PRO A 262 8.51 -29.07 -6.20
N SER A 263 7.86 -29.62 -5.19
CA SER A 263 8.52 -30.09 -3.95
C SER A 263 9.58 -31.18 -4.19
N ASP A 264 9.45 -31.95 -5.28
CA ASP A 264 10.35 -33.09 -5.62
C ASP A 264 11.81 -32.66 -5.93
N GLY A 265 12.07 -31.37 -6.12
CA GLY A 265 13.42 -30.83 -6.38
C GLY A 265 14.01 -30.03 -5.24
N VAL A 266 13.26 -29.78 -4.17
CA VAL A 266 13.68 -28.93 -3.07
C VAL A 266 14.28 -29.77 -1.95
N THR A 267 15.48 -29.44 -1.52
CA THR A 267 16.18 -30.08 -0.39
C THR A 267 16.22 -29.09 0.80
N GLY A 268 16.48 -29.64 1.98
CA GLY A 268 16.48 -28.86 3.23
C GLY A 268 15.22 -29.12 4.06
N SER A 269 15.36 -29.04 5.38
CA SER A 269 14.31 -29.37 6.35
C SER A 269 13.63 -28.15 6.96
N MET A 270 14.20 -26.95 6.80
CA MET A 270 13.62 -25.73 7.35
C MET A 270 12.63 -25.10 6.37
N TYR A 271 11.59 -24.47 6.94
CA TYR A 271 10.65 -23.64 6.22
C TYR A 271 11.00 -22.15 6.40
N THR A 272 10.89 -21.37 5.34
CA THR A 272 11.09 -19.91 5.35
C THR A 272 9.85 -19.20 5.86
N ALA A 273 8.66 -19.76 5.60
CA ALA A 273 7.39 -19.28 6.09
C ALA A 273 6.45 -20.44 6.42
N VAL A 274 5.44 -20.16 7.23
CA VAL A 274 4.30 -21.06 7.45
C VAL A 274 3.02 -20.30 7.15
N THR A 275 2.25 -20.82 6.20
CA THR A 275 0.98 -20.23 5.75
C THR A 275 -0.21 -20.97 6.34
N ILE A 276 -1.23 -20.21 6.72
CA ILE A 276 -2.37 -20.71 7.50
C ILE A 276 -3.68 -20.25 6.83
N LEU A 277 -4.65 -21.17 6.71
CA LEU A 277 -6.05 -20.86 6.44
C LEU A 277 -6.87 -20.97 7.73
N VAL A 278 -7.69 -19.97 7.98
CA VAL A 278 -8.56 -19.87 9.15
C VAL A 278 -9.92 -20.52 8.86
N LYS A 279 -10.57 -21.10 9.86
CA LYS A 279 -11.90 -21.70 9.72
C LYS A 279 -12.98 -20.66 9.56
N GLY A 280 -13.80 -20.81 8.49
CA GLY A 280 -14.97 -19.98 8.25
C GLY A 280 -14.66 -18.66 7.55
N THR A 281 -13.44 -18.48 7.02
CA THR A 281 -13.06 -17.36 6.14
C THR A 281 -13.54 -17.56 4.72
N ALA A 282 -13.52 -18.78 4.18
CA ALA A 282 -13.93 -19.11 2.80
C ALA A 282 -15.40 -18.77 2.47
N ASP A 283 -16.29 -18.63 3.45
CA ASP A 283 -17.68 -18.20 3.26
C ASP A 283 -17.88 -16.69 3.48
N LYS A 284 -16.80 -15.93 3.73
CA LYS A 284 -16.82 -14.50 4.02
C LYS A 284 -16.12 -13.74 2.92
N ASP A 285 -16.59 -12.54 2.66
CA ASP A 285 -15.90 -11.62 1.76
C ASP A 285 -14.55 -11.21 2.39
N SER A 286 -13.45 -11.52 1.72
CA SER A 286 -12.07 -11.25 2.16
C SER A 286 -11.76 -9.77 2.38
N PHE A 287 -12.64 -8.88 1.92
CA PHE A 287 -12.53 -7.43 2.05
C PHE A 287 -13.47 -6.83 3.12
N SER A 288 -14.08 -7.68 3.97
CA SER A 288 -15.04 -7.25 4.99
C SER A 288 -14.43 -7.22 6.38
N ASP A 289 -14.89 -6.28 7.23
CA ASP A 289 -14.50 -6.19 8.65
C ASP A 289 -14.73 -7.51 9.40
N VAL A 290 -15.77 -8.30 9.02
CA VAL A 290 -16.08 -9.60 9.65
C VAL A 290 -15.02 -10.66 9.31
N TYR A 291 -14.38 -10.57 8.12
CA TYR A 291 -13.25 -11.40 7.78
C TYR A 291 -12.03 -10.99 8.61
N ASP A 292 -11.71 -9.69 8.62
CA ASP A 292 -10.55 -9.14 9.33
C ASP A 292 -10.65 -9.47 10.85
N ASP A 293 -11.82 -9.31 11.49
CA ASP A 293 -12.06 -9.71 12.89
C ASP A 293 -11.81 -11.20 13.15
N THR A 294 -12.16 -12.06 12.17
CA THR A 294 -12.01 -13.52 12.32
C THR A 294 -10.56 -13.96 12.21
N VAL A 295 -9.80 -13.31 11.33
CA VAL A 295 -8.38 -13.59 11.12
C VAL A 295 -7.57 -13.07 12.31
N SER A 296 -7.84 -11.84 12.76
CA SER A 296 -7.14 -11.21 13.89
C SER A 296 -7.34 -12.00 15.20
N GLU A 297 -8.54 -12.55 15.44
CA GLU A 297 -8.79 -13.41 16.61
C GLU A 297 -7.88 -14.66 16.64
N VAL A 298 -7.52 -15.21 15.47
CA VAL A 298 -6.62 -16.37 15.38
C VAL A 298 -5.16 -15.91 15.46
N ALA A 299 -4.80 -14.79 14.83
CA ALA A 299 -3.48 -14.19 14.93
C ALA A 299 -3.11 -13.85 16.38
N ASP A 300 -4.02 -13.23 17.14
CA ASP A 300 -3.87 -12.93 18.57
C ASP A 300 -3.63 -14.20 19.41
N ARG A 301 -4.28 -15.33 19.05
CA ARG A 301 -4.04 -16.61 19.74
C ARG A 301 -2.66 -17.17 19.42
N ILE A 302 -2.17 -16.99 18.20
CA ILE A 302 -0.81 -17.39 17.83
C ILE A 302 0.19 -16.60 18.67
N ASP A 303 0.04 -15.29 18.72
CA ASP A 303 0.92 -14.38 19.47
C ASP A 303 0.88 -14.65 20.98
N GLY A 304 -0.30 -14.81 21.55
CA GLY A 304 -0.47 -14.95 22.99
C GLY A 304 -0.06 -16.31 23.56
N THR A 305 -0.15 -17.40 22.78
CA THR A 305 0.02 -18.76 23.30
C THR A 305 1.18 -19.54 22.71
N VAL A 306 1.47 -19.39 21.44
CA VAL A 306 2.42 -20.25 20.71
C VAL A 306 3.73 -19.54 20.42
N ARG A 307 3.68 -18.30 19.97
CA ARG A 307 4.84 -17.48 19.57
C ARG A 307 5.98 -17.56 20.59
N THR A 308 5.73 -17.09 21.82
CA THR A 308 6.76 -16.99 22.86
C THR A 308 7.36 -18.36 23.23
N ASN A 309 6.51 -19.40 23.27
CA ASN A 309 6.98 -20.74 23.65
C ASN A 309 7.85 -21.37 22.54
N ARG A 310 7.44 -21.21 21.28
CA ARG A 310 8.19 -21.73 20.14
C ARG A 310 9.49 -20.97 19.87
N GLN A 311 9.48 -19.64 20.02
CA GLN A 311 10.72 -18.83 19.96
C GLN A 311 11.76 -19.30 20.97
N LYS A 312 11.35 -19.55 22.25
CA LYS A 312 12.25 -20.09 23.28
C LYS A 312 12.71 -21.51 22.98
N ALA A 313 11.79 -22.37 22.52
CA ALA A 313 12.13 -23.74 22.16
C ALA A 313 13.13 -23.76 21.01
N ARG A 314 12.91 -22.97 19.96
CA ARG A 314 13.82 -22.87 18.81
C ARG A 314 15.19 -22.31 19.17
N HIS A 315 15.24 -21.29 19.99
CA HIS A 315 16.52 -20.77 20.52
C HIS A 315 17.29 -21.84 21.29
N GLN A 316 16.60 -22.65 22.14
CA GLN A 316 17.19 -23.76 22.87
C GLN A 316 17.68 -24.88 21.92
N GLU A 317 16.90 -25.23 20.89
CA GLU A 317 17.29 -26.21 19.87
C GLU A 317 18.59 -25.83 19.16
N LEU A 318 18.76 -24.54 18.83
CA LEU A 318 19.99 -24.00 18.20
C LEU A 318 21.19 -24.07 19.16
N LEU A 319 20.98 -23.70 20.43
CA LEU A 319 22.01 -23.82 21.48
C LEU A 319 22.43 -25.26 21.68
N ASP A 320 21.48 -26.21 21.75
CA ASP A 320 21.77 -27.63 21.96
C ASP A 320 22.50 -28.23 20.75
N ALA A 321 22.14 -27.82 19.52
CA ALA A 321 22.82 -28.26 18.30
C ALA A 321 24.26 -27.76 18.24
N GLY A 322 24.52 -26.50 18.53
CA GLY A 322 25.84 -25.89 18.58
C GLY A 322 26.71 -26.50 19.73
N THR A 323 26.12 -26.68 20.91
CA THR A 323 26.80 -27.30 22.06
C THR A 323 27.20 -28.74 21.75
N LYS A 324 26.34 -29.52 21.07
CA LYS A 324 26.63 -30.89 20.63
C LYS A 324 27.85 -30.95 19.71
N GLN A 325 27.98 -30.06 18.77
CA GLN A 325 29.14 -29.96 17.88
C GLN A 325 30.45 -29.67 18.66
N ILE A 326 30.41 -28.76 19.63
CA ILE A 326 31.54 -28.46 20.50
C ILE A 326 31.91 -29.66 21.35
N ASP A 327 30.94 -30.40 21.92
CA ASP A 327 31.16 -31.61 22.71
C ASP A 327 31.74 -32.75 21.88
N GLU A 328 31.32 -32.93 20.64
CA GLU A 328 31.90 -33.90 19.69
C GLU A 328 33.35 -33.55 19.35
N ALA A 329 33.64 -32.28 19.06
CA ALA A 329 35.00 -31.78 18.85
C ALA A 329 35.87 -31.99 20.08
N LYS A 330 35.34 -31.72 21.29
CA LYS A 330 36.00 -31.96 22.58
C LYS A 330 36.31 -33.47 22.81
N ALA A 331 35.37 -34.34 22.49
CA ALA A 331 35.52 -35.78 22.58
C ALA A 331 36.58 -36.30 21.62
N GLN A 332 36.62 -35.80 20.38
CA GLN A 332 37.64 -36.17 19.38
C GLN A 332 39.04 -35.72 19.79
N THR A 333 39.17 -34.48 20.26
CA THR A 333 40.41 -33.88 20.74
C THR A 333 40.92 -34.62 21.97
N ASN A 334 40.07 -34.98 22.92
CA ASN A 334 40.44 -35.77 24.08
C ASN A 334 40.96 -37.16 23.72
N LYS A 335 40.40 -37.80 22.67
CA LYS A 335 40.93 -39.07 22.13
C LYS A 335 42.35 -38.92 21.57
N GLN A 336 42.62 -37.83 20.85
CA GLN A 336 43.95 -37.54 20.31
C GLN A 336 44.96 -37.29 21.44
N PHE A 337 44.62 -36.52 22.45
CA PHE A 337 45.46 -36.29 23.62
C PHE A 337 45.72 -37.57 24.41
N ALA A 338 44.69 -38.42 24.57
CA ALA A 338 44.90 -39.72 25.24
C ALA A 338 45.85 -40.62 24.47
N ALA A 339 45.76 -40.68 23.14
CA ALA A 339 46.68 -41.44 22.28
C ALA A 339 48.08 -40.88 22.37
N ALA A 340 48.30 -39.56 22.32
CA ALA A 340 49.60 -38.93 22.48
C ALA A 340 50.19 -39.17 23.88
N GLN A 341 49.42 -39.11 24.94
CA GLN A 341 49.83 -39.43 26.29
C GLN A 341 50.28 -40.91 26.40
N GLN A 342 49.52 -41.84 25.86
CA GLN A 342 49.84 -43.26 25.84
C GLN A 342 51.17 -43.54 25.14
N GLN A 343 51.46 -42.78 24.06
CA GLN A 343 52.75 -42.92 23.36
C GLN A 343 53.93 -42.41 24.20
N ILE A 344 53.75 -41.23 24.89
CA ILE A 344 54.75 -40.70 25.81
C ILE A 344 54.98 -41.66 26.97
N ASP A 345 53.93 -42.25 27.57
CA ASP A 345 54.06 -43.22 28.67
C ASP A 345 54.73 -44.53 28.23
N SER A 346 54.44 -45.01 27.03
CA SER A 346 55.10 -46.17 26.43
C SER A 346 56.60 -45.89 26.23
N ASN A 347 56.92 -44.70 25.63
CA ASN A 347 58.33 -44.34 25.44
C ASN A 347 59.09 -44.17 26.79
N ARG A 348 58.43 -43.58 27.79
CA ARG A 348 58.92 -43.41 29.13
C ARG A 348 59.17 -44.74 29.82
N SER A 349 58.27 -45.69 29.64
CA SER A 349 58.41 -47.07 30.14
C SER A 349 59.62 -47.79 29.50
N GLN A 350 59.80 -47.68 28.17
CA GLN A 350 60.93 -48.23 27.46
C GLN A 350 62.26 -47.62 27.92
N LEU A 351 62.28 -46.28 28.07
CA LEU A 351 63.45 -45.57 28.59
C LEU A 351 63.81 -46.02 30.02
N ASN A 352 62.84 -46.16 30.90
CA ASN A 352 63.03 -46.63 32.27
C ASN A 352 63.52 -48.05 32.29
N GLN A 353 63.02 -48.96 31.42
CA GLN A 353 63.57 -50.35 31.30
C GLN A 353 65.06 -50.37 30.88
N GLN A 354 65.45 -49.49 29.94
CA GLN A 354 66.83 -49.34 29.52
C GLN A 354 67.70 -48.85 30.68
N ILE A 355 67.22 -47.84 31.41
CA ILE A 355 67.93 -47.31 32.58
C ILE A 355 68.10 -48.41 33.66
N ASP A 356 67.02 -49.16 33.96
CA ASP A 356 67.03 -50.25 34.92
C ASP A 356 67.96 -51.40 34.52
N GLN A 357 68.02 -51.74 33.24
CA GLN A 357 68.96 -52.70 32.74
C GLN A 357 70.42 -52.25 32.98
N ILE A 358 70.75 -51.01 32.74
CA ILE A 358 72.10 -50.48 32.98
C ILE A 358 72.41 -50.39 34.47
N VAL A 359 71.49 -49.96 35.30
CA VAL A 359 71.56 -49.92 36.77
C VAL A 359 71.85 -51.32 37.30
N ASN A 360 71.04 -52.29 36.84
CA ASN A 360 71.27 -53.68 37.26
C ASN A 360 72.60 -54.28 36.80
N MET A 361 73.11 -53.91 35.63
CA MET A 361 74.48 -54.30 35.17
C MET A 361 75.56 -53.63 36.00
N GLN A 362 75.40 -52.36 36.40
CA GLN A 362 76.41 -51.68 37.25
C GLN A 362 76.40 -52.14 38.71
N ALA A 363 75.23 -52.49 39.23
CA ALA A 363 75.09 -53.02 40.58
C ALA A 363 75.57 -54.44 40.73
N GLY A 364 75.74 -55.25 39.64
CA GLY A 364 76.31 -56.61 39.62
C GLY A 364 75.61 -57.52 40.63
N ALA A 365 76.43 -58.22 41.48
CA ALA A 365 75.86 -59.17 42.46
C ALA A 365 75.05 -58.53 43.59
N ALA A 366 75.08 -57.18 43.77
CA ALA A 366 74.37 -56.46 44.81
C ALA A 366 72.99 -56.00 44.32
N ALA A 367 72.61 -56.22 43.10
CA ALA A 367 71.41 -55.70 42.47
C ALA A 367 70.11 -56.08 43.21
N GLY A 368 70.03 -57.20 43.90
CA GLY A 368 68.90 -57.67 44.67
C GLY A 368 68.77 -57.13 46.13
N SER A 369 69.77 -56.40 46.62
CA SER A 369 69.85 -55.91 48.05
C SER A 369 69.98 -54.40 48.15
N LEU A 370 69.79 -53.66 47.05
CA LEU A 370 69.80 -52.19 47.07
C LEU A 370 68.46 -51.68 47.58
N ASP A 371 68.53 -50.73 48.53
CA ASP A 371 67.36 -49.98 48.96
C ASP A 371 66.90 -48.98 47.87
N GLU A 372 65.64 -48.53 47.91
CA GLU A 372 65.00 -47.69 46.90
C GLU A 372 65.78 -46.37 46.67
N THR A 373 66.24 -45.74 47.70
CA THR A 373 67.02 -44.50 47.67
C THR A 373 68.35 -44.60 46.99
N THR A 374 69.07 -45.71 47.19
CA THR A 374 70.34 -46.03 46.55
C THR A 374 70.14 -46.37 45.08
N ARG A 375 69.05 -47.09 44.77
CA ARG A 375 68.68 -47.41 43.38
C ARG A 375 68.30 -46.12 42.60
N GLU A 376 67.60 -45.17 43.20
CA GLU A 376 67.29 -43.89 42.58
C GLU A 376 68.49 -43.03 42.33
N THR A 377 69.42 -42.93 43.29
CA THR A 377 70.72 -42.23 43.15
C THR A 377 71.61 -42.88 42.05
N LEU A 378 71.51 -44.19 41.90
CA LEU A 378 72.25 -44.91 40.83
C LEU A 378 71.55 -44.58 39.45
N ARG A 379 70.24 -44.52 39.39
CA ARG A 379 69.51 -44.13 38.17
C ARG A 379 69.90 -42.69 37.74
N GLU A 380 69.95 -41.78 38.65
CA GLU A 380 70.35 -40.39 38.34
C GLU A 380 71.77 -40.31 37.86
N THR A 381 72.67 -41.12 38.49
CA THR A 381 74.06 -41.23 38.07
C THR A 381 74.22 -41.82 36.68
N VAL A 382 73.51 -42.87 36.37
CA VAL A 382 73.46 -43.48 35.04
C VAL A 382 72.91 -42.55 33.97
N ILE A 383 71.87 -41.79 34.28
CA ILE A 383 71.30 -40.77 33.37
C ILE A 383 72.37 -39.69 33.14
N ALA A 384 73.00 -39.17 34.23
CA ALA A 384 74.03 -38.13 34.11
C ALA A 384 75.29 -38.55 33.38
N ALA A 385 75.63 -39.86 33.49
CA ALA A 385 76.77 -40.40 32.79
C ALA A 385 76.56 -40.75 31.30
N SER A 386 75.34 -40.83 30.87
CA SER A 386 74.96 -41.16 29.47
C SER A 386 74.27 -39.97 28.81
N PRO A 387 74.92 -39.18 27.98
CA PRO A 387 74.26 -38.07 27.26
C PRO A 387 73.03 -38.46 26.48
N GLN A 388 73.00 -39.66 25.91
CA GLN A 388 71.83 -40.16 25.13
C GLN A 388 70.63 -40.43 26.00
N LEU A 389 70.78 -40.93 27.22
CA LEU A 389 69.63 -41.15 28.13
C LEU A 389 69.19 -39.87 28.75
N ALA A 390 70.08 -38.92 29.05
CA ALA A 390 69.72 -37.57 29.49
C ALA A 390 68.98 -36.83 28.44
N GLU A 391 69.37 -36.92 27.18
CA GLU A 391 68.71 -36.28 26.05
C GLU A 391 67.34 -36.91 25.80
N ALA A 392 67.21 -38.25 25.80
CA ALA A 392 65.93 -38.95 25.64
C ALA A 392 64.92 -38.59 26.77
N LYS A 393 65.42 -38.49 28.02
CA LYS A 393 64.58 -38.06 29.14
C LYS A 393 64.10 -36.56 28.93
N ALA A 394 65.06 -35.69 28.57
CA ALA A 394 64.69 -34.25 28.30
C ALA A 394 63.71 -34.09 27.16
N GLN A 395 63.84 -34.93 26.09
CA GLN A 395 62.88 -34.92 24.97
C GLN A 395 61.50 -35.40 25.43
N LEU A 396 61.40 -36.44 26.25
CA LEU A 396 60.12 -36.91 26.79
C LEU A 396 59.44 -35.89 27.75
N ASP A 397 60.26 -35.30 28.62
CA ASP A 397 59.74 -34.23 29.53
C ASP A 397 59.31 -32.99 28.76
N GLN A 398 59.98 -32.64 27.66
CA GLN A 398 59.58 -31.57 26.75
C GLN A 398 58.33 -31.97 25.99
N ALA A 399 58.17 -33.19 25.52
CA ALA A 399 56.99 -33.68 24.84
C ALA A 399 55.80 -33.69 25.79
N GLN A 400 55.96 -34.10 27.06
CA GLN A 400 54.88 -33.97 28.07
C GLN A 400 54.48 -32.55 28.33
N SER A 401 55.44 -31.63 28.51
CA SER A 401 55.15 -30.20 28.72
C SER A 401 54.40 -29.56 27.56
N LYS A 402 54.79 -29.92 26.31
CA LYS A 402 54.08 -29.46 25.11
C LYS A 402 52.66 -29.99 25.05
N LEU A 403 52.45 -31.28 25.33
CA LEU A 403 51.12 -31.89 25.36
C LEU A 403 50.21 -31.22 26.40
N ASP A 404 50.77 -30.99 27.62
CA ASP A 404 50.04 -30.34 28.70
C ASP A 404 49.68 -28.86 28.36
N GLN A 405 50.57 -28.18 27.65
CA GLN A 405 50.36 -26.82 27.17
C GLN A 405 49.26 -26.81 26.08
N GLN A 406 49.38 -27.66 25.06
CA GLN A 406 48.40 -27.80 23.99
C GLN A 406 47.01 -28.14 24.54
N LYS A 407 46.94 -29.06 25.52
CA LYS A 407 45.69 -29.40 26.19
C LYS A 407 45.03 -28.18 26.85
N LYS A 408 45.80 -27.38 27.61
CA LYS A 408 45.34 -26.16 28.23
C LYS A 408 44.86 -25.12 27.21
N ASP A 409 45.61 -24.94 26.15
CA ASP A 409 45.29 -23.92 25.13
C ASP A 409 44.06 -24.36 24.34
N THR A 410 43.91 -25.65 24.04
CA THR A 410 42.69 -26.17 23.39
C THR A 410 41.47 -26.11 24.29
N GLU A 411 41.61 -26.42 25.60
CA GLU A 411 40.50 -26.28 26.56
C GLU A 411 40.03 -24.83 26.65
N ARG A 412 40.94 -23.83 26.64
CA ARG A 412 40.58 -22.40 26.61
C ARG A 412 39.90 -22.02 25.31
N THR A 413 40.38 -22.50 24.18
CA THR A 413 39.78 -22.21 22.88
C THR A 413 38.36 -22.77 22.78
N LEU A 414 38.14 -24.01 23.27
CA LEU A 414 36.80 -24.62 23.29
C LEU A 414 35.86 -23.92 24.25
N GLN A 415 36.37 -23.44 25.39
CA GLN A 415 35.58 -22.64 26.33
C GLN A 415 35.20 -21.24 25.75
N SER A 416 36.18 -20.61 25.07
CA SER A 416 35.93 -19.36 24.36
C SER A 416 34.86 -19.53 23.26
N LYS A 417 34.99 -20.61 22.46
CA LYS A 417 33.99 -20.93 21.42
C LYS A 417 32.61 -21.26 21.99
N GLN A 418 32.51 -21.85 23.18
CA GLN A 418 31.23 -22.09 23.83
C GLN A 418 30.56 -20.77 24.27
N ASN A 419 31.34 -19.85 24.84
CA ASN A 419 30.83 -18.53 25.22
C ASN A 419 30.46 -17.71 23.98
N GLU A 420 31.26 -17.75 22.93
CA GLU A 420 31.02 -17.10 21.66
C GLU A 420 29.77 -17.63 20.95
N LEU A 421 29.46 -18.94 21.10
CA LEU A 421 28.24 -19.56 20.60
C LEU A 421 26.99 -18.98 21.32
N GLU A 422 27.04 -18.88 22.65
CA GLU A 422 25.93 -18.33 23.44
C GLU A 422 25.64 -16.86 23.07
N ASP A 423 26.70 -16.06 22.78
CA ASP A 423 26.59 -14.65 22.39
C ASP A 423 26.23 -14.47 20.90
N SER A 424 26.51 -15.46 20.03
CA SER A 424 26.32 -15.36 18.57
C SER A 424 24.94 -15.80 18.09
N ILE A 425 24.17 -16.57 18.88
CA ILE A 425 22.84 -17.01 18.49
C ILE A 425 21.85 -15.86 18.71
N PRO A 426 21.32 -15.24 17.63
CA PRO A 426 20.35 -14.15 17.78
C PRO A 426 19.08 -14.63 18.44
N GLN A 427 18.36 -13.71 19.06
CA GLN A 427 17.02 -13.99 19.57
C GLN A 427 16.11 -14.41 18.42
N VAL A 428 15.48 -15.58 18.56
CA VAL A 428 14.49 -16.04 17.59
C VAL A 428 13.23 -15.19 17.70
N ARG A 429 12.82 -14.57 16.59
CA ARG A 429 11.63 -13.75 16.50
C ARG A 429 10.66 -14.30 15.47
N TRP A 430 9.38 -14.29 15.78
CA TRP A 430 8.29 -14.62 14.87
C TRP A 430 7.52 -13.38 14.49
N TYR A 431 7.21 -13.25 13.22
CA TYR A 431 6.34 -12.21 12.66
C TYR A 431 5.07 -12.89 12.17
N VAL A 432 3.93 -12.51 12.73
CA VAL A 432 2.61 -13.01 12.35
C VAL A 432 1.95 -11.95 11.50
N GLN A 433 1.72 -12.24 10.24
CA GLN A 433 1.22 -11.30 9.24
C GLN A 433 -0.11 -11.81 8.68
N ASP A 434 -1.03 -10.91 8.39
CA ASP A 434 -2.28 -11.20 7.71
C ASP A 434 -2.24 -10.78 6.23
N ARG A 435 -3.36 -10.93 5.50
CA ARG A 435 -3.45 -10.55 4.08
C ARG A 435 -3.18 -9.07 3.83
N SER A 436 -3.32 -8.18 4.81
CA SER A 436 -3.07 -6.75 4.64
C SER A 436 -1.59 -6.45 4.33
N GLN A 437 -0.69 -7.34 4.72
CA GLN A 437 0.74 -7.26 4.43
C GLN A 437 1.09 -7.77 3.01
N ILE A 438 0.17 -8.46 2.33
CA ILE A 438 0.36 -8.87 0.95
C ILE A 438 0.16 -7.67 0.03
N GLY A 439 1.23 -7.17 -0.61
CA GLY A 439 1.20 -5.96 -1.42
C GLY A 439 0.18 -5.99 -2.56
N GLY A 440 -0.01 -7.13 -3.22
CA GLY A 440 -1.02 -7.30 -4.27
C GLY A 440 -2.46 -7.19 -3.74
N PHE A 441 -2.73 -7.74 -2.56
CA PHE A 441 -4.04 -7.66 -1.91
C PHE A 441 -4.34 -6.24 -1.41
N SER A 442 -3.42 -5.66 -0.64
CA SER A 442 -3.60 -4.33 -0.03
C SER A 442 -3.72 -3.21 -1.08
N SER A 443 -2.93 -3.28 -2.16
CA SER A 443 -3.01 -2.32 -3.26
C SER A 443 -4.36 -2.40 -3.99
N LEU A 444 -4.84 -3.61 -4.29
CA LEU A 444 -6.15 -3.81 -4.93
C LEU A 444 -7.28 -3.31 -4.02
N LYS A 445 -7.28 -3.69 -2.73
CA LYS A 445 -8.26 -3.23 -1.72
C LYS A 445 -8.31 -1.70 -1.69
N SER A 446 -7.17 -1.06 -1.53
CA SER A 446 -7.04 0.40 -1.47
C SER A 446 -7.53 1.11 -2.74
N ASP A 447 -7.18 0.60 -3.93
CA ASP A 447 -7.61 1.16 -5.21
C ASP A 447 -9.14 1.08 -5.37
N LEU A 448 -9.73 -0.08 -5.08
CA LEU A 448 -11.19 -0.28 -5.21
C LEU A 448 -11.97 0.52 -4.18
N GLU A 449 -11.50 0.59 -2.92
CA GLU A 449 -12.12 1.41 -1.87
C GLU A 449 -12.07 2.90 -2.21
N SER A 450 -10.97 3.37 -2.79
CA SER A 450 -10.83 4.75 -3.25
C SER A 450 -11.82 5.10 -4.36
N ILE A 451 -11.95 4.22 -5.36
CA ILE A 451 -12.95 4.38 -6.43
C ILE A 451 -14.37 4.35 -5.84
N GLN A 452 -14.63 3.46 -4.89
CA GLN A 452 -15.93 3.35 -4.22
C GLN A 452 -16.27 4.59 -3.39
N SER A 453 -15.29 5.16 -2.68
CA SER A 453 -15.46 6.40 -1.90
C SER A 453 -15.82 7.57 -2.79
N LEU A 454 -15.16 7.72 -3.94
CA LEU A 454 -15.54 8.68 -4.98
C LEU A 454 -16.96 8.38 -5.50
N GLY A 455 -17.27 7.09 -5.75
CA GLY A 455 -18.59 6.64 -6.21
C GLY A 455 -19.73 6.97 -5.27
N ASN A 456 -19.50 7.03 -3.97
CA ASN A 456 -20.50 7.34 -2.96
C ASN A 456 -20.77 8.86 -2.85
N ALA A 457 -19.79 9.70 -3.10
CA ALA A 457 -19.90 11.14 -2.91
C ALA A 457 -20.53 11.88 -4.11
N PHE A 458 -20.20 11.48 -5.34
CA PHE A 458 -20.75 12.12 -6.55
C PHE A 458 -22.28 12.05 -6.67
N PRO A 459 -22.96 10.92 -6.37
CA PRO A 459 -24.43 10.83 -6.46
C PRO A 459 -25.17 11.82 -5.60
N ILE A 460 -24.61 12.28 -4.48
CA ILE A 460 -25.22 13.29 -3.61
C ILE A 460 -25.37 14.62 -4.37
N VAL A 461 -24.34 15.03 -5.09
CA VAL A 461 -24.38 16.26 -5.90
C VAL A 461 -25.34 16.10 -7.09
N PHE A 462 -25.33 14.93 -7.77
CA PHE A 462 -26.28 14.61 -8.84
C PHE A 462 -27.74 14.66 -8.34
N LEU A 463 -28.01 14.09 -7.16
CA LEU A 463 -29.33 14.13 -6.54
C LEU A 463 -29.78 15.57 -6.25
N LEU A 464 -28.89 16.39 -5.68
CA LEU A 464 -29.17 17.79 -5.38
C LEU A 464 -29.53 18.57 -6.66
N VAL A 465 -28.74 18.39 -7.72
CA VAL A 465 -29.03 19.02 -9.03
C VAL A 465 -30.35 18.48 -9.61
N ALA A 466 -30.61 17.17 -9.52
CA ALA A 466 -31.86 16.55 -9.98
C ALA A 466 -33.08 17.11 -9.27
N VAL A 467 -33.05 17.27 -7.96
CA VAL A 467 -34.12 17.85 -7.14
C VAL A 467 -34.35 19.31 -7.52
N MET A 468 -33.29 20.13 -7.63
CA MET A 468 -33.40 21.55 -8.04
C MET A 468 -33.99 21.70 -9.43
N MET A 469 -33.54 20.86 -10.39
CA MET A 469 -34.04 20.95 -11.76
C MET A 469 -35.47 20.44 -11.87
N SER A 470 -35.81 19.34 -11.18
CA SER A 470 -37.19 18.85 -11.12
C SER A 470 -38.12 19.86 -10.46
N LEU A 471 -37.68 20.51 -9.37
CA LEU A 471 -38.42 21.59 -8.73
C LEU A 471 -38.71 22.73 -9.74
N THR A 472 -37.72 23.16 -10.51
CA THR A 472 -37.83 24.20 -11.51
C THR A 472 -38.86 23.82 -12.61
N ALA A 473 -38.71 22.61 -13.16
CA ALA A 473 -39.58 22.10 -14.22
C ALA A 473 -41.02 21.91 -13.74
N MET A 474 -41.21 21.34 -12.54
CA MET A 474 -42.54 21.09 -11.97
C MET A 474 -43.21 22.35 -11.47
N ALA A 475 -42.50 23.28 -10.80
CA ALA A 475 -43.05 24.56 -10.38
C ALA A 475 -43.59 25.35 -11.60
N ARG A 476 -42.84 25.30 -12.70
CA ARG A 476 -43.25 25.94 -13.94
C ARG A 476 -44.49 25.28 -14.56
N MET A 477 -44.55 23.96 -14.63
CA MET A 477 -45.66 23.20 -15.16
C MET A 477 -46.95 23.50 -14.37
N VAL A 478 -46.87 23.49 -13.05
CA VAL A 478 -47.97 23.83 -12.15
C VAL A 478 -48.40 25.30 -12.31
N GLU A 479 -47.46 26.21 -12.55
CA GLU A 479 -47.74 27.64 -12.78
C GLU A 479 -48.44 27.88 -14.13
N GLU A 480 -48.08 27.18 -15.20
CA GLU A 480 -48.74 27.23 -16.52
C GLU A 480 -50.17 26.70 -16.47
N ASP A 481 -50.38 25.58 -15.77
CA ASP A 481 -51.70 24.96 -15.60
C ASP A 481 -52.57 25.59 -14.51
N ARG A 482 -52.18 26.73 -13.97
CA ARG A 482 -52.83 27.39 -12.83
C ARG A 482 -54.32 27.61 -13.05
N GLY A 483 -54.75 28.03 -14.25
CA GLY A 483 -56.15 28.18 -14.63
C GLY A 483 -56.93 26.85 -14.57
N LEU A 484 -56.32 25.77 -15.12
CA LEU A 484 -56.92 24.44 -15.07
C LEU A 484 -57.02 23.92 -13.63
N ILE A 485 -56.00 24.12 -12.80
CA ILE A 485 -56.00 23.78 -11.35
C ILE A 485 -57.16 24.52 -10.65
N GLY A 486 -57.36 25.82 -10.96
CA GLY A 486 -58.45 26.60 -10.45
C GLY A 486 -59.82 26.08 -10.90
N THR A 487 -59.97 25.65 -12.16
CA THR A 487 -61.18 25.04 -12.69
C THR A 487 -61.50 23.69 -12.02
N TYR A 488 -60.52 22.78 -11.90
CA TYR A 488 -60.72 21.49 -11.22
C TYR A 488 -61.08 21.65 -9.74
N THR A 489 -60.39 22.54 -9.04
CA THR A 489 -60.70 22.82 -7.62
C THR A 489 -62.05 23.51 -7.46
N GLY A 490 -62.45 24.37 -8.43
CA GLY A 490 -63.79 24.98 -8.50
C GLY A 490 -64.90 23.99 -8.77
N LEU A 491 -64.63 22.93 -9.55
CA LEU A 491 -65.57 21.83 -9.83
C LEU A 491 -65.67 20.82 -8.67
N GLY A 492 -64.87 21.00 -7.57
CA GLY A 492 -64.94 20.16 -6.39
C GLY A 492 -63.93 19.01 -6.32
N TYR A 493 -62.97 18.91 -7.26
CA TYR A 493 -61.91 17.93 -7.19
C TYR A 493 -61.01 18.21 -5.98
N GLY A 494 -60.67 17.15 -5.22
CA GLY A 494 -59.81 17.26 -4.07
C GLY A 494 -58.38 17.66 -4.48
N ARG A 495 -57.67 18.38 -3.61
CA ARG A 495 -56.28 18.83 -3.85
C ARG A 495 -55.33 17.68 -4.21
N LEU A 496 -55.49 16.53 -3.58
CA LEU A 496 -54.67 15.32 -3.89
C LEU A 496 -54.97 14.77 -5.30
N ALA A 497 -56.23 14.78 -5.73
CA ALA A 497 -56.61 14.33 -7.07
C ALA A 497 -56.01 15.26 -8.17
N VAL A 498 -55.97 16.57 -7.93
CA VAL A 498 -55.34 17.51 -8.86
C VAL A 498 -53.80 17.37 -8.83
N ALA A 499 -53.19 17.20 -7.62
CA ALA A 499 -51.75 16.99 -7.48
C ALA A 499 -51.28 15.68 -8.11
N SER A 500 -52.09 14.61 -8.09
CA SER A 500 -51.76 13.33 -8.66
C SER A 500 -51.36 13.37 -10.14
N ARG A 501 -51.88 14.31 -10.93
CA ARG A 501 -51.50 14.52 -12.34
C ARG A 501 -50.01 14.80 -12.50
N TYR A 502 -49.47 15.66 -11.62
CA TYR A 502 -48.06 16.08 -11.61
C TYR A 502 -47.20 15.08 -10.93
N LEU A 503 -47.69 14.46 -9.85
CA LEU A 503 -46.97 13.40 -9.13
C LEU A 503 -46.75 12.15 -9.98
N LEU A 504 -47.78 11.69 -10.71
CA LEU A 504 -47.69 10.57 -11.62
C LEU A 504 -46.77 10.89 -12.81
N PHE A 505 -46.83 12.11 -13.35
CA PHE A 505 -45.89 12.55 -14.39
C PHE A 505 -44.42 12.43 -13.93
N ALA A 506 -44.11 12.98 -12.76
CA ALA A 506 -42.79 12.95 -12.17
C ALA A 506 -42.35 11.49 -11.83
N LEU A 507 -43.26 10.70 -11.25
CA LEU A 507 -43.04 9.30 -10.92
C LEU A 507 -42.69 8.48 -12.16
N PHE A 508 -43.46 8.54 -13.21
CA PHE A 508 -43.20 7.76 -14.44
C PHE A 508 -41.94 8.24 -15.15
N ALA A 509 -41.64 9.55 -15.16
CA ALA A 509 -40.38 10.05 -15.68
C ALA A 509 -39.17 9.49 -14.90
N CYS A 510 -39.26 9.47 -13.57
CA CYS A 510 -38.21 8.90 -12.73
C CYS A 510 -38.08 7.37 -12.86
N LEU A 511 -39.20 6.64 -12.94
CA LEU A 511 -39.16 5.16 -13.09
C LEU A 511 -38.56 4.76 -14.44
N ILE A 512 -38.94 5.44 -15.53
CA ILE A 512 -38.39 5.17 -16.86
C ILE A 512 -36.91 5.58 -16.89
N GLY A 513 -36.58 6.79 -16.41
CA GLY A 513 -35.20 7.25 -16.31
C GLY A 513 -34.35 6.37 -15.41
N GLY A 514 -34.84 6.02 -14.23
CA GLY A 514 -34.18 5.11 -13.28
C GLY A 514 -34.01 3.69 -13.85
N GLY A 515 -34.98 3.14 -14.57
CA GLY A 515 -34.87 1.85 -15.23
C GLY A 515 -33.76 1.82 -16.28
N PHE A 516 -33.69 2.81 -17.16
CA PHE A 516 -32.55 2.95 -18.08
C PHE A 516 -31.24 3.27 -17.33
N GLY A 517 -31.31 4.00 -16.22
CA GLY A 517 -30.18 4.27 -15.33
C GLY A 517 -29.60 3.00 -14.71
N LEU A 518 -30.45 2.05 -14.31
CA LEU A 518 -30.00 0.74 -13.83
C LEU A 518 -29.28 -0.07 -14.91
N ILE A 519 -29.80 -0.05 -16.15
CA ILE A 519 -29.13 -0.75 -17.26
C ILE A 519 -27.75 -0.13 -17.51
N ALA A 520 -27.65 1.18 -17.59
CA ALA A 520 -26.38 1.87 -17.77
C ALA A 520 -25.44 1.66 -16.57
N GLY A 521 -26.00 1.66 -15.34
CA GLY A 521 -25.27 1.49 -14.09
C GLY A 521 -24.76 0.08 -13.86
N PHE A 522 -25.51 -0.97 -14.16
CA PHE A 522 -25.05 -2.35 -13.93
C PHE A 522 -24.36 -3.00 -15.12
N LEU A 523 -24.42 -2.40 -16.30
CA LEU A 523 -23.78 -2.93 -17.50
C LEU A 523 -22.74 -1.98 -18.09
N GLY A 524 -23.08 -0.71 -18.27
CA GLY A 524 -22.24 0.24 -19.02
C GLY A 524 -21.04 0.73 -18.22
N ILE A 525 -21.28 1.31 -17.06
CA ILE A 525 -20.20 1.87 -16.20
C ILE A 525 -19.29 0.77 -15.64
N PRO A 526 -19.81 -0.36 -15.11
CA PRO A 526 -18.94 -1.45 -14.67
C PRO A 526 -18.09 -2.04 -15.78
N ALA A 527 -18.65 -2.24 -16.98
CA ALA A 527 -17.88 -2.73 -18.11
C ALA A 527 -16.72 -1.80 -18.48
N PHE A 528 -16.94 -0.48 -18.43
CA PHE A 528 -15.88 0.50 -18.63
C PHE A 528 -14.83 0.44 -17.52
N LEU A 529 -15.25 0.43 -16.25
CA LEU A 529 -14.37 0.39 -15.08
C LEU A 529 -13.50 -0.87 -15.08
N LEU A 530 -14.09 -2.02 -15.41
CA LEU A 530 -13.36 -3.29 -15.50
C LEU A 530 -12.34 -3.32 -16.64
N VAL A 531 -12.60 -2.63 -17.77
CA VAL A 531 -11.58 -2.47 -18.84
C VAL A 531 -10.37 -1.68 -18.31
N VAL A 532 -10.61 -0.66 -17.51
CA VAL A 532 -9.55 0.15 -16.90
C VAL A 532 -8.79 -0.64 -15.83
N LEU A 533 -9.50 -1.34 -14.94
CA LEU A 533 -8.91 -2.17 -13.88
C LEU A 533 -8.06 -3.32 -14.47
N ARG A 534 -8.46 -3.91 -15.58
CA ARG A 534 -7.68 -4.93 -16.31
C ARG A 534 -6.34 -4.37 -16.87
N GLY A 535 -6.21 -3.06 -17.02
CA GLY A 535 -4.95 -2.42 -17.33
C GLY A 535 -3.97 -2.40 -16.15
N LEU A 536 -4.43 -2.65 -14.92
CA LEU A 536 -3.60 -2.70 -13.71
C LEU A 536 -3.46 -4.10 -13.12
N TYR A 537 -4.58 -4.85 -13.10
CA TYR A 537 -4.68 -6.13 -12.42
C TYR A 537 -5.15 -7.25 -13.37
N VAL A 538 -4.61 -8.43 -13.19
CA VAL A 538 -5.11 -9.64 -13.82
C VAL A 538 -6.20 -10.22 -12.93
N MET A 539 -7.46 -10.02 -13.32
CA MET A 539 -8.63 -10.55 -12.60
C MET A 539 -9.31 -11.63 -13.42
N PRO A 540 -9.10 -12.92 -13.11
CA PRO A 540 -9.81 -14.01 -13.78
C PRO A 540 -11.32 -14.01 -13.46
N ASP A 541 -12.15 -14.41 -14.40
CA ASP A 541 -13.59 -14.72 -14.26
C ASP A 541 -14.46 -13.61 -13.63
N VAL A 542 -14.27 -12.34 -14.05
CA VAL A 542 -15.13 -11.24 -13.63
C VAL A 542 -16.51 -11.38 -14.26
N ARG A 543 -17.55 -11.43 -13.43
CA ARG A 543 -18.97 -11.55 -13.85
C ARG A 543 -19.74 -10.34 -13.37
N LEU A 544 -20.40 -9.65 -14.31
CA LEU A 544 -21.32 -8.57 -13.98
C LEU A 544 -22.55 -9.11 -13.28
N ALA A 545 -22.84 -8.64 -12.07
CA ALA A 545 -23.95 -9.09 -11.26
C ALA A 545 -24.90 -7.94 -10.91
N TYR A 546 -26.20 -8.24 -10.90
CA TYR A 546 -27.23 -7.27 -10.54
C TYR A 546 -27.53 -7.31 -9.04
N ASP A 547 -27.44 -6.17 -8.38
CA ASP A 547 -27.83 -6.00 -6.97
C ASP A 547 -29.24 -5.43 -6.87
N TRP A 548 -30.19 -6.26 -6.47
CA TRP A 548 -31.60 -5.89 -6.32
C TRP A 548 -31.81 -4.82 -5.24
N LEU A 549 -31.17 -4.96 -4.11
CA LEU A 549 -31.38 -4.08 -2.98
C LEU A 549 -30.82 -2.69 -3.26
N TYR A 550 -29.57 -2.63 -3.70
CA TYR A 550 -28.89 -1.37 -3.99
C TYR A 550 -29.50 -0.65 -5.19
N GLY A 551 -29.83 -1.39 -6.25
CA GLY A 551 -30.46 -0.84 -7.45
C GLY A 551 -31.84 -0.26 -7.17
N THR A 552 -32.71 -0.98 -6.41
CA THR A 552 -34.04 -0.46 -6.04
C THR A 552 -33.96 0.71 -5.07
N ALA A 553 -33.04 0.69 -4.10
CA ALA A 553 -32.77 1.80 -3.17
C ALA A 553 -32.31 3.06 -3.93
N GLY A 554 -31.41 2.90 -4.91
CA GLY A 554 -30.93 3.99 -5.76
C GLY A 554 -32.06 4.65 -6.55
N VAL A 555 -32.96 3.88 -7.21
CA VAL A 555 -34.12 4.44 -7.89
C VAL A 555 -35.08 5.10 -6.91
N ALA A 556 -35.36 4.45 -5.76
CA ALA A 556 -36.23 4.99 -4.74
C ALA A 556 -35.75 6.35 -4.20
N LEU A 557 -34.46 6.51 -4.01
CA LEU A 557 -33.85 7.76 -3.55
C LEU A 557 -34.14 8.94 -4.51
N PHE A 558 -33.94 8.71 -5.82
CA PHE A 558 -34.24 9.72 -6.84
C PHE A 558 -35.76 9.99 -6.96
N VAL A 559 -36.58 8.92 -6.91
CA VAL A 559 -38.06 9.06 -6.91
C VAL A 559 -38.52 9.90 -5.73
N VAL A 560 -38.05 9.61 -4.51
CA VAL A 560 -38.43 10.37 -3.29
C VAL A 560 -38.00 11.84 -3.42
N GLY A 561 -36.77 12.11 -3.87
CA GLY A 561 -36.25 13.47 -4.06
C GLY A 561 -37.10 14.29 -5.06
N VAL A 562 -37.37 13.70 -6.22
CA VAL A 562 -38.18 14.39 -7.29
C VAL A 562 -39.64 14.51 -6.90
N LEU A 563 -40.26 13.52 -6.25
CA LEU A 563 -41.62 13.62 -5.75
C LEU A 563 -41.72 14.67 -4.65
N ALA A 564 -40.76 14.77 -3.73
CA ALA A 564 -40.76 15.82 -2.71
C ALA A 564 -40.71 17.22 -3.34
N ALA A 565 -39.85 17.42 -4.35
CA ALA A 565 -39.81 18.67 -5.13
C ALA A 565 -41.15 18.97 -5.80
N THR A 566 -41.79 17.97 -6.37
CA THR A 566 -43.12 18.10 -7.05
C THR A 566 -44.21 18.43 -6.04
N VAL A 567 -44.26 17.77 -4.88
CA VAL A 567 -45.19 18.08 -3.79
C VAL A 567 -45.04 19.52 -3.32
N TYR A 568 -43.77 19.96 -3.12
CA TYR A 568 -43.48 21.34 -2.75
C TYR A 568 -44.03 22.36 -3.79
N ALA A 569 -43.75 22.10 -5.08
CA ALA A 569 -44.25 22.94 -6.18
C ALA A 569 -45.77 23.01 -6.22
N CYS A 570 -46.46 21.86 -6.12
CA CYS A 570 -47.92 21.78 -6.09
C CYS A 570 -48.50 22.47 -4.85
N ALA A 571 -47.93 22.28 -3.66
CA ALA A 571 -48.40 22.85 -2.41
C ALA A 571 -48.34 24.37 -2.41
N GLN A 572 -47.36 24.99 -3.06
CA GLN A 572 -47.18 26.42 -3.15
C GLN A 572 -48.33 27.08 -3.91
N GLU A 573 -48.80 26.53 -5.03
CA GLU A 573 -49.89 27.10 -5.82
C GLU A 573 -51.28 26.65 -5.28
N MET A 574 -51.44 25.37 -4.84
CA MET A 574 -52.72 24.87 -4.34
C MET A 574 -53.18 25.44 -2.99
N ARG A 575 -52.34 26.17 -2.27
CA ARG A 575 -52.74 26.96 -1.08
C ARG A 575 -53.59 28.19 -1.41
N GLN A 576 -53.65 28.60 -2.69
CA GLN A 576 -54.41 29.78 -3.14
C GLN A 576 -55.88 29.41 -3.35
N LYS A 577 -56.77 30.42 -3.26
CA LYS A 577 -58.22 30.24 -3.51
C LYS A 577 -58.47 29.97 -5.01
N PRO A 578 -59.44 29.10 -5.39
CA PRO A 578 -59.73 28.79 -6.79
C PRO A 578 -59.96 30.02 -7.67
N ALA A 579 -60.70 30.98 -7.18
CA ALA A 579 -61.00 32.26 -7.90
C ALA A 579 -59.72 33.09 -8.15
N SER A 580 -58.71 33.01 -7.29
CA SER A 580 -57.43 33.69 -7.50
C SER A 580 -56.49 32.91 -8.47
N LEU A 581 -56.69 31.60 -8.59
CA LEU A 581 -55.96 30.77 -9.55
C LEU A 581 -56.43 31.00 -10.99
N MET A 582 -57.73 31.27 -11.18
CA MET A 582 -58.35 31.54 -12.49
C MET A 582 -58.05 32.97 -13.03
N ARG A 583 -57.55 33.87 -12.18
CA ARG A 583 -57.13 35.18 -12.59
C ARG A 583 -55.66 35.22 -13.01
N PRO A 584 -55.32 35.95 -14.09
CA PRO A 584 -53.89 36.15 -14.42
C PRO A 584 -53.14 36.81 -13.25
N LYS A 585 -51.91 36.40 -13.01
CA LYS A 585 -51.03 37.02 -11.99
C LYS A 585 -50.80 38.46 -12.34
N ALA A 586 -51.15 39.38 -11.42
CA ALA A 586 -50.89 40.83 -11.60
C ALA A 586 -49.36 41.03 -11.78
N PRO A 587 -48.93 41.87 -12.72
CA PRO A 587 -47.51 42.16 -12.92
C PRO A 587 -46.93 42.74 -11.63
N ARG A 588 -45.82 42.13 -11.15
CA ARG A 588 -45.08 42.64 -9.98
C ARG A 588 -44.51 44.00 -10.32
N ALA A 589 -44.77 45.00 -9.49
CA ALA A 589 -44.22 46.38 -9.63
C ALA A 589 -42.67 46.23 -9.66
N GLY A 590 -42.04 47.00 -10.55
CA GLY A 590 -40.58 46.98 -10.72
C GLY A 590 -39.87 47.51 -9.47
N SER A 591 -39.11 46.63 -8.77
CA SER A 591 -38.22 47.06 -7.70
C SER A 591 -36.86 47.48 -8.26
N ARG A 592 -36.22 48.49 -7.65
CA ARG A 592 -34.83 48.86 -7.99
C ARG A 592 -33.91 47.68 -7.74
N ILE A 593 -33.05 47.36 -8.72
CA ILE A 593 -32.05 46.24 -8.61
C ILE A 593 -30.76 46.80 -8.01
N LEU A 594 -29.97 45.91 -7.41
CA LEU A 594 -28.69 46.23 -6.78
C LEU A 594 -27.71 46.89 -7.80
N LEU A 595 -27.73 46.44 -9.06
CA LEU A 595 -26.89 46.95 -10.12
C LEU A 595 -27.16 48.43 -10.44
N GLU A 596 -28.41 48.91 -10.22
CA GLU A 596 -28.77 50.36 -10.41
C GLU A 596 -28.08 51.25 -9.37
N ARG A 597 -27.64 50.71 -8.23
CA ARG A 597 -26.88 51.45 -7.21
C ARG A 597 -25.44 51.72 -7.64
N ILE A 598 -24.89 50.90 -8.54
CA ILE A 598 -23.55 51.04 -9.10
C ILE A 598 -23.61 51.93 -10.32
N LYS A 599 -23.74 53.25 -10.11
CA LYS A 599 -23.94 54.25 -11.17
C LYS A 599 -22.92 54.18 -12.33
N PRO A 600 -21.58 53.97 -12.13
CA PRO A 600 -20.65 53.96 -13.24
C PRO A 600 -20.85 52.77 -14.19
N LEU A 601 -21.21 51.61 -13.64
CA LEU A 601 -21.49 50.41 -14.44
C LEU A 601 -22.82 50.50 -15.17
N TRP A 602 -23.88 50.96 -14.45
CA TRP A 602 -25.22 51.13 -15.01
C TRP A 602 -25.27 52.14 -16.20
N ASN A 603 -24.52 53.25 -16.10
CA ASN A 603 -24.51 54.27 -17.15
C ASN A 603 -23.80 53.81 -18.44
N ARG A 604 -22.83 52.89 -18.34
CA ARG A 604 -22.12 52.33 -19.49
C ARG A 604 -22.88 51.20 -20.19
N MET A 605 -23.92 50.66 -19.59
CA MET A 605 -24.72 49.59 -20.18
C MET A 605 -25.64 50.11 -21.29
N SER A 606 -25.76 49.37 -22.42
CA SER A 606 -26.72 49.60 -23.49
C SER A 606 -28.16 49.46 -22.98
N PHE A 607 -29.12 49.98 -23.69
CA PHE A 607 -30.57 49.86 -23.35
C PHE A 607 -30.96 48.38 -23.16
N LEU A 608 -30.64 47.51 -24.13
CA LEU A 608 -30.92 46.10 -24.04
C LEU A 608 -30.21 45.47 -22.82
N GLY A 609 -28.97 45.90 -22.49
CA GLY A 609 -28.25 45.45 -21.31
C GLY A 609 -28.97 45.75 -20.00
N LYS A 610 -29.54 47.00 -19.91
CA LYS A 610 -30.31 47.43 -18.74
C LYS A 610 -31.61 46.64 -18.61
N VAL A 611 -32.27 46.34 -19.72
CA VAL A 611 -33.52 45.53 -19.74
C VAL A 611 -33.19 44.08 -19.32
N THR A 612 -32.18 43.48 -19.89
CA THR A 612 -31.72 42.13 -19.53
C THR A 612 -31.38 42.05 -18.03
N ALA A 613 -30.61 42.99 -17.49
CA ALA A 613 -30.26 43.00 -16.07
C ALA A 613 -31.48 43.14 -15.16
N ARG A 614 -32.42 44.04 -15.51
CA ARG A 614 -33.70 44.15 -14.76
C ARG A 614 -34.51 42.87 -14.81
N ASN A 615 -34.56 42.18 -15.93
CA ASN A 615 -35.30 40.92 -16.08
C ASN A 615 -34.67 39.78 -15.28
N ILE A 616 -33.35 39.64 -15.29
CA ILE A 616 -32.62 38.64 -14.51
C ILE A 616 -32.90 38.79 -13.01
N PHE A 617 -32.77 40.01 -12.46
CA PHE A 617 -32.90 40.25 -11.03
C PHE A 617 -34.35 40.43 -10.54
N ARG A 618 -35.33 40.61 -11.46
CA ARG A 618 -36.77 40.71 -11.15
C ARG A 618 -37.32 39.39 -10.57
N PHE A 619 -36.84 38.25 -11.07
CA PHE A 619 -37.32 36.92 -10.67
C PHE A 619 -36.24 36.17 -9.88
N LYS A 620 -36.06 36.52 -8.59
CA LYS A 620 -34.99 35.97 -7.72
C LYS A 620 -34.98 34.43 -7.63
N SER A 621 -36.16 33.81 -7.53
CA SER A 621 -36.26 32.34 -7.47
C SER A 621 -35.68 31.69 -8.72
N ARG A 622 -36.02 32.21 -9.88
CA ARG A 622 -35.51 31.73 -11.18
C ARG A 622 -34.00 31.95 -11.29
N LEU A 623 -33.51 33.13 -10.90
CA LEU A 623 -32.10 33.43 -10.89
C LEU A 623 -31.31 32.40 -10.05
N ILE A 624 -31.78 32.18 -8.79
CA ILE A 624 -31.12 31.22 -7.88
C ILE A 624 -31.14 29.80 -8.47
N MET A 625 -32.28 29.35 -9.01
CA MET A 625 -32.41 28.00 -9.59
C MET A 625 -31.52 27.82 -10.83
N THR A 626 -31.51 28.81 -11.74
CA THR A 626 -30.71 28.72 -12.98
C THR A 626 -29.21 28.78 -12.68
N VAL A 627 -28.81 29.79 -11.90
CA VAL A 627 -27.39 29.97 -11.54
C VAL A 627 -26.92 28.82 -10.66
N GLY A 628 -27.74 28.35 -9.71
CA GLY A 628 -27.42 27.19 -8.87
C GLY A 628 -27.26 25.88 -9.64
N GLY A 629 -28.15 25.63 -10.62
CA GLY A 629 -28.04 24.45 -11.48
C GLY A 629 -26.78 24.46 -12.34
N VAL A 630 -26.46 25.61 -12.97
CA VAL A 630 -25.22 25.75 -13.74
C VAL A 630 -23.99 25.66 -12.84
N ALA A 631 -24.04 26.31 -11.66
CA ALA A 631 -22.93 26.25 -10.70
C ALA A 631 -22.66 24.83 -10.20
N GLY A 632 -23.71 24.03 -9.95
CA GLY A 632 -23.58 22.65 -9.58
C GLY A 632 -22.90 21.80 -10.67
N CYS A 633 -23.30 21.98 -11.93
CA CYS A 633 -22.68 21.28 -13.07
C CYS A 633 -21.21 21.71 -13.27
N THR A 634 -20.90 23.00 -13.19
CA THR A 634 -19.54 23.52 -13.29
C THR A 634 -18.70 23.01 -12.12
N ALA A 635 -19.26 22.99 -10.91
CA ALA A 635 -18.59 22.48 -9.73
C ALA A 635 -18.21 20.99 -9.85
N LEU A 636 -19.08 20.15 -10.45
CA LEU A 636 -18.75 18.75 -10.71
C LEU A 636 -17.59 18.58 -11.70
N ILE A 637 -17.55 19.40 -12.77
CA ILE A 637 -16.44 19.37 -13.74
C ILE A 637 -15.15 19.82 -13.08
N VAL A 638 -15.16 20.92 -12.30
CA VAL A 638 -13.99 21.40 -11.56
C VAL A 638 -13.53 20.37 -10.54
N CYS A 639 -14.46 19.75 -9.82
CA CYS A 639 -14.16 18.72 -8.82
C CYS A 639 -13.42 17.52 -9.45
N GLY A 640 -13.92 17.01 -10.59
CA GLY A 640 -13.25 15.95 -11.31
C GLY A 640 -11.84 16.35 -11.77
N LEU A 641 -11.68 17.55 -12.36
CA LEU A 641 -10.36 18.04 -12.78
C LEU A 641 -9.43 18.31 -11.58
N ALA A 642 -9.95 18.79 -10.46
CA ALA A 642 -9.16 19.02 -9.25
C ALA A 642 -8.62 17.71 -8.66
N ILE A 643 -9.41 16.63 -8.67
CA ILE A 643 -8.94 15.28 -8.26
C ILE A 643 -7.82 14.83 -9.20
N ASN A 644 -7.99 14.99 -10.51
CA ASN A 644 -6.94 14.65 -11.47
C ASN A 644 -5.64 15.45 -11.24
N ASP A 645 -5.75 16.77 -11.06
CA ASP A 645 -4.60 17.63 -10.81
C ASP A 645 -3.91 17.26 -9.48
N THR A 646 -4.70 16.95 -8.44
CA THR A 646 -4.19 16.53 -7.13
C THR A 646 -3.35 15.26 -7.25
N VAL A 647 -3.88 14.23 -7.92
CA VAL A 647 -3.19 12.95 -8.10
C VAL A 647 -1.96 13.10 -8.99
N ALA A 648 -2.06 13.86 -10.08
CA ALA A 648 -0.92 14.11 -10.98
C ALA A 648 0.21 14.91 -10.33
N ALA A 649 -0.09 15.69 -9.29
CA ALA A 649 0.91 16.49 -8.57
C ALA A 649 1.62 15.72 -7.44
N LEU A 650 1.15 14.54 -7.03
CA LEU A 650 1.69 13.81 -5.87
C LEU A 650 3.19 13.54 -5.99
N GLY A 651 3.62 12.92 -7.10
CA GLY A 651 5.02 12.59 -7.32
C GLY A 651 5.94 13.82 -7.29
N ALA A 652 5.54 14.90 -7.97
CA ALA A 652 6.32 16.14 -7.96
C ALA A 652 6.37 16.78 -6.57
N LYS A 653 5.26 16.80 -5.83
CA LYS A 653 5.23 17.35 -4.46
C LYS A 653 6.13 16.59 -3.51
N GLN A 654 6.14 15.26 -3.56
CA GLN A 654 6.98 14.45 -2.67
C GLN A 654 8.44 14.51 -3.05
N TYR A 655 8.75 14.18 -4.30
CA TYR A 655 10.13 13.96 -4.76
C TYR A 655 10.83 15.19 -5.31
N GLN A 656 10.18 16.37 -5.31
CA GLN A 656 10.79 17.65 -5.73
C GLN A 656 10.60 18.77 -4.69
N ASP A 657 9.44 18.80 -3.96
CA ASP A 657 9.17 19.86 -2.97
C ASP A 657 9.56 19.42 -1.54
N VAL A 658 9.27 18.17 -1.15
CA VAL A 658 9.56 17.63 0.19
C VAL A 658 10.96 17.05 0.25
N TYR A 659 11.27 16.07 -0.60
CA TYR A 659 12.61 15.51 -0.70
C TYR A 659 13.46 16.40 -1.61
N GLN A 660 14.52 16.94 -1.04
CA GLN A 660 15.49 17.80 -1.73
C GLN A 660 16.78 17.06 -2.07
N TYR A 661 16.92 15.80 -1.64
CA TYR A 661 17.96 14.90 -2.10
C TYR A 661 17.58 14.26 -3.44
N ASP A 662 18.57 13.84 -4.22
CA ASP A 662 18.37 13.20 -5.52
C ASP A 662 18.43 11.67 -5.44
N LEU A 663 19.15 11.15 -4.42
CA LEU A 663 19.46 9.75 -4.25
C LEU A 663 19.39 9.36 -2.77
N MET A 664 18.75 8.24 -2.47
CA MET A 664 18.83 7.53 -1.20
C MET A 664 19.49 6.16 -1.47
N VAL A 665 20.52 5.83 -0.70
CA VAL A 665 21.17 4.51 -0.74
C VAL A 665 21.07 3.88 0.63
N VAL A 666 20.74 2.60 0.68
CA VAL A 666 20.61 1.81 1.91
C VAL A 666 21.51 0.58 1.79
N ALA A 667 22.19 0.21 2.85
CA ALA A 667 23.02 -0.98 2.97
C ALA A 667 22.62 -1.79 4.22
N ASN A 668 23.11 -3.02 4.31
CA ASN A 668 23.08 -3.74 5.58
C ASN A 668 24.07 -3.12 6.58
N ASP A 669 23.84 -3.31 7.86
CA ASP A 669 24.67 -2.73 8.91
C ASP A 669 26.16 -3.10 8.76
N ASP A 670 26.46 -4.32 8.30
CA ASP A 670 27.84 -4.79 8.07
C ASP A 670 28.53 -4.12 6.88
N ASP A 671 27.77 -3.72 5.85
CA ASP A 671 28.28 -3.13 4.60
C ASP A 671 28.16 -1.60 4.59
N ALA A 672 27.60 -1.00 5.62
CA ALA A 672 27.29 0.42 5.70
C ALA A 672 28.53 1.31 5.49
N ASP A 673 29.69 0.95 6.06
CA ASP A 673 30.92 1.71 5.89
C ASP A 673 31.46 1.66 4.46
N ALA A 674 31.39 0.49 3.81
CA ALA A 674 31.80 0.32 2.42
C ALA A 674 30.91 1.13 1.46
N MET A 675 29.59 1.07 1.65
CA MET A 675 28.61 1.86 0.91
C MET A 675 28.87 3.36 1.06
N ARG A 676 29.05 3.87 2.30
CA ARG A 676 29.30 5.29 2.59
C ARG A 676 30.57 5.79 1.90
N GLN A 677 31.65 5.03 2.02
CA GLN A 677 32.93 5.40 1.38
C GLN A 677 32.80 5.44 -0.14
N LYS A 678 32.08 4.51 -0.74
CA LYS A 678 31.85 4.43 -2.18
C LYS A 678 31.04 5.62 -2.71
N VAL A 679 29.90 5.90 -2.08
CA VAL A 679 29.00 6.98 -2.49
C VAL A 679 29.66 8.35 -2.27
N ALA A 680 30.28 8.60 -1.11
CA ALA A 680 30.94 9.86 -0.79
C ALA A 680 32.15 10.17 -1.66
N SER A 681 32.87 9.14 -2.17
CA SER A 681 34.02 9.32 -3.05
C SER A 681 33.66 9.53 -4.52
N ASP A 682 32.40 9.34 -4.92
CA ASP A 682 31.98 9.49 -6.33
C ASP A 682 31.90 10.97 -6.73
N GLY A 683 32.60 11.35 -7.78
CA GLY A 683 32.64 12.73 -8.29
C GLY A 683 31.28 13.29 -8.79
N ARG A 684 30.25 12.47 -8.92
CA ARG A 684 28.87 12.87 -9.23
C ARG A 684 28.14 13.40 -8.01
N VAL A 685 28.49 12.99 -6.82
CA VAL A 685 27.91 13.45 -5.55
C VAL A 685 28.39 14.89 -5.25
N THR A 686 27.47 15.77 -4.94
CA THR A 686 27.75 17.17 -4.56
C THR A 686 27.73 17.38 -3.05
N SER A 687 26.82 16.74 -2.39
CA SER A 687 26.72 16.69 -0.92
C SER A 687 26.01 15.39 -0.53
N SER A 688 26.37 14.86 0.61
CA SER A 688 25.74 13.67 1.19
C SER A 688 25.65 13.83 2.70
N MET A 689 24.74 13.10 3.30
CA MET A 689 24.60 12.99 4.74
C MET A 689 24.21 11.56 5.12
N ASP A 690 24.65 11.14 6.29
CA ASP A 690 24.35 9.82 6.83
C ASP A 690 23.03 9.84 7.58
N VAL A 691 22.26 8.77 7.50
CA VAL A 691 21.02 8.55 8.28
C VAL A 691 20.92 7.06 8.63
N ARG A 692 20.13 6.73 9.65
CA ARG A 692 19.67 5.35 9.85
C ARG A 692 18.24 5.24 9.37
N VAL A 693 18.00 4.29 8.49
CA VAL A 693 16.66 3.98 7.96
C VAL A 693 16.30 2.56 8.35
N GLU A 694 15.15 2.43 8.99
CA GLU A 694 14.61 1.13 9.39
C GLU A 694 13.09 1.10 9.22
N SER A 695 12.54 -0.09 9.04
CA SER A 695 11.09 -0.30 9.06
C SER A 695 10.63 -0.41 10.51
N GLY A 696 9.49 0.18 10.82
CA GLY A 696 8.87 0.10 12.14
C GLY A 696 7.37 0.29 12.04
N ASP A 697 6.69 0.31 13.19
CA ASP A 697 5.26 0.55 13.27
C ASP A 697 4.93 1.74 14.15
N LEU A 698 3.96 2.53 13.72
CA LEU A 698 3.38 3.63 14.48
C LEU A 698 1.97 3.25 14.90
N THR A 699 1.74 3.09 16.20
CA THR A 699 0.42 2.74 16.74
C THR A 699 -0.20 3.94 17.42
N GLY A 700 -1.42 4.28 17.02
CA GLY A 700 -2.23 5.39 17.53
C GLY A 700 -3.64 4.96 17.90
N ASP A 701 -4.52 5.93 18.13
CA ASP A 701 -5.92 5.69 18.54
C ASP A 701 -6.74 4.92 17.47
N SER A 702 -6.35 4.99 16.20
CA SER A 702 -7.09 4.41 15.06
C SER A 702 -6.52 3.07 14.55
N GLY A 703 -5.44 2.57 15.14
CA GLY A 703 -4.79 1.32 14.72
C GLY A 703 -3.27 1.42 14.66
N SER A 704 -2.64 0.56 13.86
CA SER A 704 -1.20 0.55 13.59
C SER A 704 -0.93 0.77 12.11
N GLU A 705 0.13 1.50 11.78
CA GLU A 705 0.59 1.79 10.42
C GLU A 705 2.08 1.49 10.34
N SER A 706 2.49 0.75 9.31
CA SER A 706 3.91 0.52 9.05
C SER A 706 4.57 1.81 8.54
N ILE A 707 5.71 2.16 9.12
CA ILE A 707 6.41 3.41 8.87
C ILE A 707 7.87 3.16 8.47
N GLN A 708 8.43 4.16 7.80
CA GLN A 708 9.88 4.29 7.68
C GLN A 708 10.39 5.19 8.80
N LEU A 709 11.12 4.61 9.75
CA LEU A 709 11.75 5.34 10.84
C LEU A 709 13.14 5.82 10.41
N VAL A 710 13.34 7.13 10.45
CA VAL A 710 14.58 7.76 10.03
C VAL A 710 15.22 8.47 11.23
N ALA A 711 16.32 7.91 11.73
CA ALA A 711 17.13 8.55 12.74
C ALA A 711 18.23 9.40 12.09
N VAL A 712 18.40 10.63 12.59
CA VAL A 712 19.30 11.65 12.05
C VAL A 712 20.42 11.92 13.04
N PRO A 713 21.72 11.84 12.62
CA PRO A 713 22.84 12.19 13.48
C PRO A 713 22.74 13.60 14.01
N ASP A 714 23.01 13.80 15.28
CA ASP A 714 22.96 15.12 15.91
C ASP A 714 23.92 16.13 15.27
N SER A 715 25.05 15.65 14.75
CA SER A 715 26.05 16.45 14.03
C SER A 715 25.53 16.97 12.68
N GLU A 716 24.55 16.30 12.06
CA GLU A 716 24.08 16.61 10.71
C GLU A 716 22.66 17.18 10.64
N ARG A 717 22.03 17.50 11.77
CA ARG A 717 20.67 18.10 11.82
C ARG A 717 20.51 19.35 10.96
N SER A 718 21.55 20.17 10.83
CA SER A 718 21.52 21.38 9.99
C SER A 718 21.55 21.06 8.49
N GLU A 719 22.18 19.95 8.10
CA GLU A 719 22.21 19.47 6.72
C GLU A 719 20.90 18.76 6.37
N PHE A 720 20.29 18.08 7.34
CA PHE A 720 19.01 17.38 7.15
C PHE A 720 17.91 18.31 6.60
N GLY A 721 17.81 19.53 7.13
CA GLY A 721 16.87 20.56 6.63
C GLY A 721 17.13 21.02 5.18
N LYS A 722 18.30 20.68 4.59
CA LYS A 722 18.60 20.92 3.17
C LYS A 722 18.29 19.69 2.30
N MET A 723 18.16 18.51 2.89
CA MET A 723 17.84 17.26 2.23
C MET A 723 16.35 16.94 2.30
N VAL A 724 15.67 17.30 3.39
CA VAL A 724 14.22 17.11 3.57
C VAL A 724 13.60 18.43 4.04
N THR A 725 12.55 18.86 3.35
CA THR A 725 11.84 20.10 3.68
C THR A 725 10.79 19.85 4.76
N LEU A 726 11.10 20.22 6.01
CA LEU A 726 10.20 20.03 7.14
C LEU A 726 9.19 21.21 7.25
N GLN A 727 8.17 21.22 6.42
CA GLN A 727 7.09 22.21 6.47
C GLN A 727 5.92 21.69 7.32
N PRO A 728 5.44 22.44 8.32
CA PRO A 728 4.26 22.03 9.08
C PRO A 728 3.00 22.06 8.22
N VAL A 729 2.05 21.21 8.52
CA VAL A 729 0.75 21.18 7.86
C VAL A 729 -0.01 22.47 8.15
N ARG A 730 -0.51 23.14 7.12
CA ARG A 730 -1.29 24.36 7.26
C ARG A 730 -2.69 24.06 7.78
N SER A 731 -3.04 24.65 8.91
CA SER A 731 -4.38 24.49 9.51
C SER A 731 -5.44 25.38 8.86
N SER A 732 -5.08 26.43 8.11
CA SER A 732 -6.03 27.34 7.48
C SER A 732 -5.48 28.04 6.21
N TRP A 733 -6.40 28.52 5.35
CA TRP A 733 -6.11 29.27 4.12
C TRP A 733 -5.47 30.66 4.36
N VAL A 734 -5.41 31.09 5.61
CA VAL A 734 -5.00 32.46 6.00
C VAL A 734 -3.57 32.48 6.55
N ASP A 735 -3.01 31.32 6.89
CA ASP A 735 -1.68 31.22 7.46
C ASP A 735 -0.62 31.54 6.39
N GLY A 736 0.20 32.55 6.68
CA GLY A 736 1.34 32.97 5.86
C GLY A 736 2.35 31.82 5.68
N ALA A 737 3.47 32.08 5.01
CA ALA A 737 4.56 31.09 4.91
C ALA A 737 4.87 30.56 6.31
N ALA A 738 4.58 29.27 6.53
CA ALA A 738 4.88 28.64 7.82
C ALA A 738 6.39 28.55 7.98
N ASP A 739 6.88 28.88 9.18
CA ASP A 739 8.27 28.64 9.53
C ASP A 739 8.56 27.14 9.44
N THR A 740 9.73 26.76 8.91
CA THR A 740 10.15 25.36 8.86
C THR A 740 10.32 24.81 10.28
N VAL A 741 9.89 23.58 10.49
CA VAL A 741 10.11 22.87 11.75
C VAL A 741 11.56 22.38 11.79
N SER A 742 12.20 22.47 12.95
CA SER A 742 13.53 21.89 13.18
C SER A 742 13.39 20.59 13.96
N LEU A 743 14.20 19.60 13.65
CA LEU A 743 14.27 18.34 14.38
C LEU A 743 14.88 18.61 15.78
N GLY A 744 14.10 18.39 16.84
CA GLY A 744 14.47 18.57 18.24
C GLY A 744 14.69 17.25 18.97
N ASP A 745 15.01 17.34 20.29
CA ASP A 745 15.15 16.18 21.18
C ASP A 745 13.92 15.97 22.08
N ASP A 746 12.83 16.65 21.77
CA ASP A 746 11.58 16.69 22.55
C ASP A 746 10.46 15.83 21.95
N GLY A 747 10.72 15.16 20.83
CA GLY A 747 9.73 14.30 20.17
C GLY A 747 10.09 13.89 18.76
N VAL A 748 9.20 13.10 18.17
CA VAL A 748 9.28 12.66 16.77
C VAL A 748 8.52 13.61 15.86
N ILE A 749 8.96 13.71 14.61
CA ILE A 749 8.24 14.41 13.53
C ILE A 749 7.58 13.37 12.65
N VAL A 750 6.25 13.44 12.54
CA VAL A 750 5.44 12.45 11.80
C VAL A 750 4.97 13.05 10.47
N SER A 751 4.99 12.25 9.40
CA SER A 751 4.42 12.63 8.10
C SER A 751 2.91 12.82 8.18
N GLN A 752 2.35 13.69 7.33
CA GLN A 752 0.90 13.92 7.25
C GLN A 752 0.11 12.66 6.88
N SER A 753 0.68 11.80 6.05
CA SER A 753 0.08 10.51 5.65
C SER A 753 -0.11 9.62 6.88
N ALA A 754 0.96 9.33 7.64
CA ALA A 754 0.91 8.52 8.85
C ALA A 754 0.03 9.15 9.94
N ALA A 755 0.18 10.47 10.17
CA ALA A 755 -0.63 11.19 11.15
C ALA A 755 -2.13 11.14 10.83
N SER A 756 -2.51 11.21 9.55
CA SER A 756 -3.92 11.13 9.12
C SER A 756 -4.49 9.72 9.27
N ALA A 757 -3.72 8.69 8.93
CA ALA A 757 -4.12 7.30 9.08
C ALA A 757 -4.36 6.93 10.56
N MET A 758 -3.47 7.39 11.44
CA MET A 758 -3.54 7.09 12.89
C MET A 758 -4.40 8.07 13.71
N GLY A 759 -4.93 9.13 13.09
CA GLY A 759 -5.69 10.15 13.81
C GLY A 759 -4.84 11.04 14.74
N VAL A 760 -3.52 11.03 14.60
CA VAL A 760 -2.56 11.68 15.49
C VAL A 760 -2.37 13.16 15.13
N LYS A 761 -2.09 13.97 16.15
CA LYS A 761 -1.83 15.42 16.00
C LYS A 761 -0.56 15.78 16.75
N ALA A 762 0.07 16.90 16.35
CA ALA A 762 1.17 17.49 17.11
C ALA A 762 0.77 17.70 18.57
N GLY A 763 1.65 17.28 19.50
CA GLY A 763 1.40 17.27 20.94
C GLY A 763 0.77 15.98 21.47
N GLY A 764 0.45 15.00 20.61
CA GLY A 764 -0.05 13.67 20.99
C GLY A 764 1.05 12.69 21.39
N MET A 765 0.64 11.57 22.00
CA MET A 765 1.52 10.42 22.27
C MET A 765 1.18 9.31 21.30
N VAL A 766 2.19 8.54 20.89
CA VAL A 766 2.07 7.38 20.01
C VAL A 766 2.99 6.28 20.52
N THR A 767 2.67 5.03 20.21
CA THR A 767 3.61 3.93 20.43
C THR A 767 4.41 3.74 19.14
N LEU A 768 5.72 3.82 19.25
CA LEU A 768 6.66 3.63 18.15
C LEU A 768 7.36 2.28 18.34
N THR A 769 7.33 1.44 17.33
CA THR A 769 8.09 0.18 17.26
C THR A 769 9.23 0.37 16.27
N ASN A 770 10.46 0.05 16.64
CA ASN A 770 11.62 0.12 15.75
C ASN A 770 11.84 -1.19 14.98
N GLY A 771 12.87 -1.24 14.11
CA GLY A 771 13.24 -2.42 13.34
C GLY A 771 13.62 -3.65 14.18
N ASP A 772 13.93 -3.44 15.45
CA ASP A 772 14.24 -4.47 16.43
C ASP A 772 13.02 -4.91 17.28
N ASP A 773 11.81 -4.55 16.89
CA ASP A 773 10.55 -4.84 17.62
C ASP A 773 10.50 -4.23 19.05
N MET A 774 11.36 -3.25 19.34
CA MET A 774 11.32 -2.55 20.61
C MET A 774 10.24 -1.48 20.57
N GLN A 775 9.35 -1.48 21.56
CA GLN A 775 8.26 -0.53 21.66
C GLN A 775 8.56 0.57 22.68
N ALA A 776 8.29 1.81 22.31
CA ALA A 776 8.43 2.95 23.19
C ALA A 776 7.31 3.98 22.96
N GLU A 777 6.86 4.65 24.04
CA GLU A 777 5.95 5.77 23.92
C GLU A 777 6.71 7.02 23.45
N ALA A 778 6.33 7.58 22.32
CA ALA A 778 6.95 8.76 21.71
C ALA A 778 5.98 9.95 21.68
N HIS A 779 6.51 11.14 21.99
CA HIS A 779 5.79 12.40 21.85
C HIS A 779 5.89 12.91 20.42
N VAL A 780 4.77 13.30 19.80
CA VAL A 780 4.75 13.89 18.46
C VAL A 780 5.00 15.40 18.56
N SER A 781 6.21 15.84 18.24
CA SER A 781 6.59 17.26 18.29
C SER A 781 5.94 18.07 17.15
N ALA A 782 5.86 17.48 15.95
CA ALA A 782 5.24 18.14 14.80
C ALA A 782 4.69 17.11 13.80
N VAL A 783 3.72 17.58 12.99
CA VAL A 783 3.26 16.87 11.79
C VAL A 783 3.67 17.70 10.58
N ILE A 784 4.41 17.08 9.66
CA ILE A 784 4.93 17.76 8.46
C ILE A 784 4.16 17.37 7.20
N ARG A 785 4.21 18.28 6.23
CA ARG A 785 3.63 18.09 4.91
C ARG A 785 4.46 17.03 4.15
N SER A 786 3.95 15.81 4.11
CA SER A 786 4.40 14.73 3.25
C SER A 786 3.16 14.10 2.63
N VAL A 787 3.18 13.86 1.31
CA VAL A 787 2.00 13.38 0.57
C VAL A 787 2.12 11.91 0.18
N ILE A 788 3.34 11.36 0.18
CA ILE A 788 3.64 9.96 -0.12
C ILE A 788 4.59 9.43 0.96
N GLY A 789 4.35 8.21 1.41
CA GLY A 789 5.14 7.54 2.43
C GLY A 789 4.66 7.84 3.86
N SER A 790 4.91 6.91 4.75
CA SER A 790 4.63 7.04 6.18
C SER A 790 5.94 7.19 6.94
N ASP A 791 6.58 8.37 6.82
CA ASP A 791 7.88 8.64 7.43
C ASP A 791 7.73 9.17 8.85
N VAL A 792 8.63 8.75 9.74
CA VAL A 792 8.83 9.30 11.07
C VAL A 792 10.29 9.68 11.24
N TYR A 793 10.56 10.94 11.56
CA TYR A 793 11.90 11.46 11.74
C TYR A 793 12.19 11.67 13.22
N VAL A 794 13.38 11.24 13.65
CA VAL A 794 13.83 11.31 15.04
C VAL A 794 15.30 11.74 15.11
N SER A 795 15.68 12.49 16.15
CA SER A 795 17.08 12.79 16.41
C SER A 795 17.79 11.58 17.03
N GLU A 796 19.09 11.45 16.83
CA GLU A 796 19.92 10.41 17.47
C GLU A 796 19.73 10.39 18.99
N THR A 797 19.80 11.54 19.63
CA THR A 797 19.60 11.67 21.09
C THR A 797 18.23 11.17 21.53
N TYR A 798 17.13 11.54 20.83
CA TYR A 798 15.79 11.10 21.22
C TYR A 798 15.54 9.62 20.89
N TYR A 799 16.09 9.11 19.78
CA TYR A 799 16.05 7.68 19.43
C TYR A 799 16.67 6.82 20.53
N ARG A 800 17.87 7.19 21.00
CA ARG A 800 18.54 6.50 22.12
C ARG A 800 17.74 6.60 23.43
N GLN A 801 17.12 7.74 23.71
CA GLN A 801 16.24 7.88 24.88
C GLN A 801 15.04 6.95 24.84
N LEU A 802 14.42 6.76 23.66
CA LEU A 802 13.26 5.89 23.50
C LEU A 802 13.65 4.42 23.70
N PHE A 803 14.66 3.94 23.00
CA PHE A 803 14.94 2.50 22.89
C PHE A 803 15.96 2.00 23.91
N ASP A 804 16.95 2.78 24.34
CA ASP A 804 17.86 2.40 25.43
C ASP A 804 17.14 2.33 26.80
N THR A 805 16.13 3.17 27.00
CA THR A 805 15.30 3.14 28.23
C THR A 805 14.33 1.96 28.21
N ALA A 806 13.80 1.59 27.06
CA ALA A 806 12.93 0.43 26.89
C ALA A 806 13.68 -0.89 27.18
N ALA A 807 14.92 -1.02 26.71
CA ALA A 807 15.77 -2.19 27.00
C ALA A 807 16.08 -2.37 28.49
N SER A 808 16.21 -1.27 29.26
CA SER A 808 16.44 -1.33 30.71
C SER A 808 15.17 -1.57 31.54
N GLY A 809 13.99 -1.27 31.00
CA GLY A 809 12.69 -1.46 31.65
C GLY A 809 12.20 -2.91 31.68
N THR A 810 12.53 -3.71 30.66
CA THR A 810 12.14 -5.13 30.56
C THR A 810 12.91 -6.03 31.54
N SER A 811 14.07 -5.62 32.03
CA SER A 811 14.83 -6.39 33.01
C SER A 811 14.33 -6.21 34.47
N SER A 812 13.48 -5.23 34.76
CA SER A 812 12.96 -4.96 36.10
C SER A 812 11.57 -5.51 36.39
N ALA A 813 10.85 -6.01 35.40
CA ALA A 813 9.48 -6.55 35.57
C ALA A 813 9.41 -8.04 35.97
N SER A 814 10.54 -8.79 35.93
CA SER A 814 10.55 -10.24 36.26
C SER A 814 11.01 -10.58 37.68
N SER A 815 11.25 -9.59 38.57
CA SER A 815 11.73 -9.84 39.94
C SER A 815 10.91 -9.19 41.06
N ALA A 816 9.62 -8.98 40.88
CA ALA A 816 8.70 -8.52 41.92
C ALA A 816 7.66 -9.54 42.30
N SER A 817 8.07 -10.61 43.00
CA SER A 817 7.24 -11.36 43.96
C SER A 817 8.16 -12.18 44.87
N ASP A 818 8.54 -11.68 46.01
CA ASP A 818 8.26 -12.24 47.36
C ASP A 818 8.96 -11.44 48.44
N SER A 819 8.15 -10.99 49.35
CA SER A 819 8.26 -10.74 50.79
C SER A 819 9.59 -10.36 51.47
N GLY A 820 9.42 -9.35 52.36
CA GLY A 820 9.94 -9.40 53.72
C GLY A 820 10.91 -8.26 54.13
N GLU A 821 10.30 -7.40 54.96
CA GLU A 821 10.86 -6.49 55.94
C GLU A 821 12.29 -6.81 56.46
N SER A 822 13.18 -5.87 56.46
CA SER A 822 13.62 -5.17 57.66
C SER A 822 14.91 -4.32 57.45
N ASP A 823 14.83 -3.14 57.93
CA ASP A 823 15.81 -2.22 58.50
C ASP A 823 17.34 -2.59 58.45
N ASN A 824 18.18 -1.74 57.96
CA ASN A 824 18.99 -0.81 58.77
C ASN A 824 20.19 -0.18 58.02
N GLN A 825 20.39 1.06 58.26
CA GLN A 825 21.46 2.01 57.99
C GLN A 825 22.88 1.48 57.89
N ASN A 826 23.66 2.00 56.94
CA ASN A 826 24.84 2.83 57.20
C ASN A 826 25.94 2.76 56.13
N GLY A 827 26.21 3.85 55.57
CA GLY A 827 27.25 4.34 54.73
C GLY A 827 28.57 3.62 54.59
N LYS A 828 29.08 3.65 53.37
CA LYS A 828 30.42 4.21 53.09
C LYS A 828 30.71 4.26 51.60
N SER A 829 31.16 5.39 51.14
CA SER A 829 31.80 5.63 49.87
C SER A 829 32.91 4.59 49.56
N GLY A 830 32.86 4.08 48.33
CA GLY A 830 33.95 3.32 47.76
C GLY A 830 33.87 3.47 46.26
N THR A 831 34.74 4.32 45.75
CA THR A 831 35.08 4.44 44.34
C THR A 831 35.50 3.08 43.78
N SER A 832 34.77 2.55 42.81
CA SER A 832 35.26 1.51 41.92
C SER A 832 34.90 1.88 40.51
N ASN A 833 35.88 2.30 39.74
CA ASN A 833 35.85 2.31 38.26
C ASN A 833 35.62 0.90 37.75
N GLY A 834 34.76 0.79 36.78
CA GLY A 834 34.61 -0.43 35.97
C GLY A 834 33.16 -0.71 35.68
N ALA A 835 32.46 0.18 35.01
CA ALA A 835 31.30 -0.17 34.22
C ALA A 835 31.72 0.05 32.76
N SER A 836 32.00 -1.07 32.07
CA SER A 836 31.99 -1.11 30.62
C SER A 836 30.54 -0.93 30.23
N SER A 837 30.10 0.30 29.96
CA SER A 837 28.92 0.56 29.15
C SER A 837 29.29 0.05 27.77
N ASN A 838 28.58 -0.96 27.27
CA ASN A 838 28.52 -1.27 25.87
C ASN A 838 27.85 -0.05 25.22
N ASP A 839 28.63 0.91 24.81
CA ASP A 839 28.31 1.99 23.89
C ASP A 839 28.20 1.35 22.52
N GLN A 840 27.12 0.61 22.24
CA GLN A 840 26.81 0.17 20.89
C GLN A 840 26.59 1.42 20.06
N GLN A 841 27.56 1.74 19.24
CA GLN A 841 27.54 2.88 18.34
C GLN A 841 26.43 2.60 17.30
N LEU A 842 25.43 3.46 17.20
CA LEU A 842 24.34 3.35 16.23
C LEU A 842 24.94 3.31 14.82
N VAL A 843 24.64 2.28 14.05
CA VAL A 843 25.14 2.14 12.68
C VAL A 843 24.30 2.97 11.73
N TRP A 844 24.95 3.80 10.92
CA TRP A 844 24.30 4.62 9.90
C TRP A 844 24.26 3.85 8.60
N ASN A 845 23.17 3.13 8.35
CA ASN A 845 23.00 2.18 7.25
C ASN A 845 22.48 2.79 5.96
N ALA A 846 22.21 4.10 5.94
CA ALA A 846 21.71 4.77 4.76
C ALA A 846 22.36 6.14 4.57
N MET A 847 22.29 6.64 3.33
CA MET A 847 22.84 7.94 2.95
C MET A 847 21.87 8.67 2.01
N TYR A 848 21.61 9.95 2.30
CA TYR A 848 20.97 10.88 1.36
C TYR A 848 22.04 11.66 0.60
N ALA A 849 21.89 11.76 -0.73
CA ALA A 849 22.87 12.43 -1.56
C ALA A 849 22.23 13.36 -2.61
N LYS A 850 22.92 14.46 -2.90
CA LYS A 850 22.62 15.33 -4.06
C LYS A 850 23.59 15.03 -5.19
N LEU A 851 23.04 14.86 -6.39
CA LEU A 851 23.77 14.44 -7.57
C LEU A 851 23.89 15.56 -8.60
N LYS A 852 24.95 15.49 -9.41
CA LYS A 852 25.11 16.29 -10.63
C LYS A 852 24.41 15.59 -11.79
N GLY A 853 23.76 16.34 -12.65
CA GLY A 853 23.23 15.81 -13.92
C GLY A 853 21.71 15.93 -14.04
N SER A 854 21.16 15.31 -15.08
CA SER A 854 19.72 15.24 -15.31
C SER A 854 19.11 14.05 -14.57
N GLY A 855 17.80 14.06 -14.35
CA GLY A 855 17.08 12.98 -13.69
C GLY A 855 17.32 11.59 -14.30
N GLU A 856 17.42 11.50 -15.64
CA GLU A 856 17.72 10.26 -16.34
C GLU A 856 19.13 9.73 -16.01
N SER A 857 20.13 10.63 -15.88
CA SER A 857 21.50 10.24 -15.47
C SER A 857 21.59 9.87 -13.99
N GLN A 858 20.74 10.45 -13.15
CA GLN A 858 20.63 10.11 -11.72
C GLN A 858 19.99 8.74 -11.53
N ALA A 859 18.93 8.43 -12.29
CA ALA A 859 18.29 7.12 -12.30
C ALA A 859 19.25 6.01 -12.75
N ALA A 860 19.97 6.20 -13.85
CA ALA A 860 20.99 5.26 -14.33
C ALA A 860 22.15 5.07 -13.34
N TYR A 861 22.44 6.08 -12.51
CA TYR A 861 23.43 5.94 -11.44
C TYR A 861 22.91 5.12 -10.27
N ALA A 862 21.65 5.31 -9.87
CA ALA A 862 21.03 4.51 -8.84
C ALA A 862 20.98 3.02 -9.23
N GLU A 863 20.55 2.72 -10.46
CA GLU A 863 20.53 1.36 -11.02
C GLU A 863 21.93 0.71 -11.00
N LYS A 864 22.96 1.49 -11.35
CA LYS A 864 24.34 0.99 -11.30
C LYS A 864 24.86 0.74 -9.87
N LEU A 865 24.37 1.47 -8.88
CA LEU A 865 24.73 1.25 -7.49
C LEU A 865 24.09 -0.03 -6.94
N GLU A 866 22.89 -0.40 -7.40
CA GLU A 866 22.24 -1.65 -7.03
C GLU A 866 22.96 -2.91 -7.53
N ASP A 867 23.84 -2.79 -8.54
CA ASP A 867 24.73 -3.88 -8.99
C ASP A 867 25.89 -4.18 -8.00
N ASP A 868 26.08 -3.36 -6.96
CA ASP A 868 27.16 -3.49 -5.99
C ASP A 868 26.74 -4.28 -4.77
N ASP A 869 27.56 -5.26 -4.38
CA ASP A 869 27.28 -6.17 -3.26
C ASP A 869 27.16 -5.43 -1.90
N ALA A 870 27.75 -4.23 -1.75
CA ALA A 870 27.65 -3.40 -0.54
C ALA A 870 26.38 -2.53 -0.50
N VAL A 871 25.55 -2.54 -1.53
CA VAL A 871 24.32 -1.72 -1.62
C VAL A 871 23.10 -2.62 -1.64
N MET A 872 22.28 -2.50 -0.61
CA MET A 872 21.01 -3.23 -0.54
C MET A 872 19.97 -2.62 -1.49
N LYS A 873 19.89 -1.28 -1.50
CA LYS A 873 18.92 -0.53 -2.35
C LYS A 873 19.43 0.86 -2.65
N ALA A 874 19.20 1.32 -3.89
CA ALA A 874 19.47 2.71 -4.30
C ALA A 874 18.24 3.30 -5.01
N VAL A 875 17.70 4.39 -4.49
CA VAL A 875 16.46 5.00 -4.97
C VAL A 875 16.74 6.41 -5.49
N SER A 876 16.44 6.65 -6.77
CA SER A 876 16.49 7.99 -7.36
C SER A 876 15.15 8.70 -7.26
N CYS A 877 15.12 9.89 -6.65
CA CYS A 877 13.91 10.72 -6.56
C CYS A 877 13.35 11.10 -7.94
N ALA A 878 14.21 11.30 -8.94
CA ALA A 878 13.79 11.60 -10.31
C ALA A 878 13.02 10.41 -10.92
N HIS A 879 13.53 9.20 -10.76
CA HIS A 879 12.85 7.99 -11.23
C HIS A 879 11.51 7.77 -10.51
N MET A 880 11.48 7.96 -9.18
CA MET A 880 10.26 7.82 -8.40
C MET A 880 9.20 8.85 -8.80
N ALA A 881 9.57 10.11 -9.03
CA ALA A 881 8.65 11.14 -9.49
C ALA A 881 8.02 10.82 -10.86
N GLU A 882 8.78 10.20 -11.78
CA GLU A 882 8.26 9.77 -13.08
C GLU A 882 7.40 8.50 -13.00
N SER A 883 7.76 7.58 -12.13
CA SER A 883 7.04 6.31 -11.94
C SER A 883 5.70 6.52 -11.22
N PHE A 884 5.54 7.63 -10.49
CA PHE A 884 4.33 7.93 -9.72
C PHE A 884 3.24 8.54 -10.62
N LYS A 885 2.75 7.78 -11.63
CA LYS A 885 1.66 8.17 -12.53
C LYS A 885 0.45 7.26 -12.31
N PHE A 886 -0.61 7.82 -11.77
CA PHE A 886 -1.90 7.12 -11.60
C PHE A 886 -2.76 7.21 -12.87
N ASP A 887 -2.45 6.43 -13.90
CA ASP A 887 -3.23 6.39 -15.14
C ASP A 887 -4.68 5.92 -14.94
N LEU A 888 -4.91 5.07 -13.94
CA LEU A 888 -6.25 4.62 -13.53
C LEU A 888 -7.14 5.79 -13.11
N MET A 889 -6.63 6.67 -12.27
CA MET A 889 -7.42 7.79 -11.75
C MET A 889 -7.82 8.75 -12.88
N GLY A 890 -6.94 8.94 -13.87
CA GLY A 890 -7.24 9.72 -15.06
C GLY A 890 -8.46 9.19 -15.84
N ALA A 891 -8.58 7.88 -16.00
CA ALA A 891 -9.72 7.26 -16.69
C ALA A 891 -11.02 7.39 -15.89
N VAL A 892 -10.99 7.19 -14.57
CA VAL A 892 -12.14 7.37 -13.68
C VAL A 892 -12.60 8.82 -13.68
N VAL A 893 -11.66 9.76 -13.59
CA VAL A 893 -11.96 11.19 -13.66
C VAL A 893 -12.56 11.57 -15.02
N ALA A 894 -12.04 11.05 -16.13
CA ALA A 894 -12.60 11.29 -17.46
C ALA A 894 -14.06 10.81 -17.56
N LEU A 895 -14.38 9.65 -16.98
CA LEU A 895 -15.76 9.16 -16.88
C LEU A 895 -16.65 10.13 -16.07
N ILE A 896 -16.18 10.57 -14.91
CA ILE A 896 -16.90 11.51 -14.05
C ILE A 896 -17.14 12.84 -14.76
N VAL A 897 -16.13 13.40 -15.41
CA VAL A 897 -16.23 14.65 -16.19
C VAL A 897 -17.19 14.49 -17.37
N ALA A 898 -17.19 13.35 -18.06
CA ALA A 898 -18.13 13.05 -19.15
C ALA A 898 -19.58 12.99 -18.63
N LEU A 899 -19.83 12.32 -17.52
CA LEU A 899 -21.15 12.23 -16.89
C LEU A 899 -21.63 13.61 -16.36
N ALA A 900 -20.73 14.39 -15.74
CA ALA A 900 -21.01 15.77 -15.31
C ALA A 900 -21.29 16.69 -16.50
N GLY A 901 -20.57 16.53 -17.61
CA GLY A 901 -20.82 17.22 -18.88
C GLY A 901 -22.17 16.87 -19.48
N GLY A 902 -22.54 15.59 -19.47
CA GLY A 902 -23.88 15.12 -19.88
C GLY A 902 -24.98 15.74 -19.01
N LEU A 903 -24.80 15.78 -17.70
CA LEU A 903 -25.73 16.44 -16.79
C LEU A 903 -25.83 17.94 -17.09
N ALA A 904 -24.71 18.64 -17.30
CA ALA A 904 -24.68 20.06 -17.65
C ALA A 904 -25.47 20.35 -18.91
N LEU A 905 -25.33 19.51 -19.95
CA LEU A 905 -26.05 19.65 -21.20
C LEU A 905 -27.56 19.50 -21.00
N VAL A 906 -28.03 18.48 -20.25
CA VAL A 906 -29.45 18.29 -19.94
C VAL A 906 -30.02 19.44 -19.10
N VAL A 907 -29.28 19.90 -18.10
CA VAL A 907 -29.66 21.04 -17.24
C VAL A 907 -29.79 22.30 -18.05
N LEU A 908 -28.77 22.67 -18.84
CA LEU A 908 -28.77 23.87 -19.70
C LEU A 908 -29.87 23.81 -20.75
N PHE A 909 -30.13 22.64 -21.36
CA PHE A 909 -31.26 22.47 -22.31
C PHE A 909 -32.60 22.69 -21.62
N THR A 910 -32.78 22.12 -20.43
CA THR A 910 -34.02 22.27 -19.66
C THR A 910 -34.28 23.75 -19.29
N LEU A 911 -33.23 24.44 -18.83
CA LEU A 911 -33.27 25.86 -18.48
C LEU A 911 -33.54 26.74 -19.69
N ALA A 912 -32.93 26.47 -20.83
CA ALA A 912 -33.12 27.20 -22.06
C ALA A 912 -34.55 27.04 -22.58
N ASN A 913 -35.07 25.78 -22.62
CA ASN A 913 -36.45 25.50 -23.06
C ASN A 913 -37.49 26.17 -22.13
N THR A 914 -37.27 26.17 -20.81
CA THR A 914 -38.11 26.86 -19.84
C THR A 914 -38.08 28.37 -20.06
N ASN A 915 -36.92 28.97 -20.31
CA ASN A 915 -36.75 30.38 -20.57
C ASN A 915 -37.48 30.82 -21.85
N VAL A 916 -37.43 29.98 -22.91
CA VAL A 916 -38.16 30.24 -24.16
C VAL A 916 -39.67 30.22 -23.92
N SER A 917 -40.22 29.20 -23.24
CA SER A 917 -41.66 29.09 -22.98
C SER A 917 -42.22 30.23 -22.12
N GLU A 918 -41.42 30.73 -21.18
CA GLU A 918 -41.81 31.89 -20.34
C GLU A 918 -41.97 33.20 -21.10
N ARG A 919 -41.20 33.35 -22.19
CA ARG A 919 -41.11 34.60 -22.95
C ARG A 919 -41.77 34.53 -24.32
N GLU A 920 -42.46 33.46 -24.59
CA GLU A 920 -43.13 33.27 -25.90
C GLU A 920 -43.94 34.52 -26.32
N ARG A 921 -44.74 35.11 -25.37
CA ARG A 921 -45.51 36.34 -25.62
C ARG A 921 -44.61 37.56 -25.81
N GLU A 922 -43.56 37.73 -25.03
CA GLU A 922 -42.59 38.84 -25.19
C GLU A 922 -41.94 38.76 -26.57
N MET A 923 -41.52 37.55 -26.98
CA MET A 923 -40.91 37.32 -28.28
C MET A 923 -41.91 37.51 -29.44
N ALA A 924 -43.16 37.03 -29.27
CA ALA A 924 -44.24 37.29 -30.23
C ALA A 924 -44.48 38.78 -30.37
N THR A 925 -44.50 39.56 -29.28
CA THR A 925 -44.64 41.01 -29.30
C THR A 925 -43.48 41.68 -30.05
N LEU A 926 -42.22 41.27 -29.81
CA LEU A 926 -41.05 41.78 -30.51
C LEU A 926 -41.13 41.51 -32.02
N LYS A 927 -41.53 40.28 -32.41
CA LYS A 927 -41.72 39.91 -33.82
C LYS A 927 -42.82 40.78 -34.48
N VAL A 928 -43.96 41.03 -33.81
CA VAL A 928 -45.04 41.95 -34.30
C VAL A 928 -44.54 43.39 -34.43
N LEU A 929 -43.63 43.82 -33.53
CA LEU A 929 -42.99 45.12 -33.58
C LEU A 929 -41.95 45.30 -34.68
N GLY A 930 -41.67 44.23 -35.45
CA GLY A 930 -40.79 44.25 -36.62
C GLY A 930 -39.33 43.86 -36.33
N PHE A 931 -39.03 43.30 -35.18
CA PHE A 931 -37.69 42.75 -34.91
C PHE A 931 -37.44 41.48 -35.72
N PHE A 932 -36.23 41.35 -36.31
CA PHE A 932 -35.84 40.18 -37.08
C PHE A 932 -35.58 38.97 -36.15
N ASP A 933 -35.75 37.77 -36.68
CA ASP A 933 -35.49 36.53 -35.88
C ASP A 933 -34.09 36.49 -35.26
N LYS A 934 -33.05 36.97 -35.98
CA LYS A 934 -31.68 37.07 -35.45
C LYS A 934 -31.56 38.00 -34.24
N GLU A 935 -32.35 39.07 -34.17
CA GLU A 935 -32.34 40.01 -33.05
C GLU A 935 -33.02 39.41 -31.82
N VAL A 936 -34.12 38.70 -32.05
CA VAL A 936 -34.84 37.94 -31.02
C VAL A 936 -33.94 36.82 -30.46
N HIS A 937 -33.23 36.06 -31.33
CA HIS A 937 -32.22 35.09 -30.90
C HIS A 937 -31.13 35.73 -30.04
N HIS A 938 -30.58 36.85 -30.50
CA HIS A 938 -29.51 37.54 -29.76
C HIS A 938 -30.00 38.03 -28.38
N TYR A 939 -31.24 38.47 -28.27
CA TYR A 939 -31.83 38.90 -27.01
C TYR A 939 -31.98 37.79 -25.99
N VAL A 940 -32.52 36.64 -26.40
CA VAL A 940 -32.68 35.44 -25.53
C VAL A 940 -31.33 34.82 -25.18
N ASN A 941 -30.48 34.61 -26.19
CA ASN A 941 -29.19 33.96 -26.03
C ASN A 941 -28.25 34.76 -25.12
N ARG A 942 -28.28 36.11 -25.19
CA ARG A 942 -27.50 36.97 -24.30
C ARG A 942 -27.86 36.79 -22.80
N GLU A 943 -29.14 36.64 -22.49
CA GLU A 943 -29.55 36.39 -21.10
C GLU A 943 -29.06 35.06 -20.62
N MET A 944 -29.21 34.02 -21.43
CA MET A 944 -28.72 32.65 -21.09
C MET A 944 -27.23 32.66 -20.86
N MET A 945 -26.45 33.36 -21.70
CA MET A 945 -24.99 33.46 -21.55
C MET A 945 -24.61 34.21 -20.25
N VAL A 946 -25.32 35.26 -19.87
CA VAL A 946 -25.07 35.96 -18.61
C VAL A 946 -25.38 35.11 -17.40
N LEU A 947 -26.49 34.36 -17.42
CA LEU A 947 -26.85 33.44 -16.34
C LEU A 947 -25.86 32.28 -16.23
N THR A 948 -25.41 31.72 -17.37
CA THR A 948 -24.37 30.67 -17.41
C THR A 948 -23.04 31.21 -16.85
N MET A 949 -22.63 32.42 -17.26
CA MET A 949 -21.40 33.03 -16.76
C MET A 949 -21.45 33.26 -15.24
N MET A 950 -22.61 33.73 -14.70
CA MET A 950 -22.80 33.82 -13.24
C MET A 950 -22.69 32.44 -12.56
N GLY A 951 -23.27 31.41 -13.17
CA GLY A 951 -23.18 30.04 -12.69
C GLY A 951 -21.73 29.50 -12.69
N VAL A 952 -20.99 29.78 -13.77
CA VAL A 952 -19.56 29.41 -13.87
C VAL A 952 -18.75 30.07 -12.75
N VAL A 953 -18.90 31.41 -12.57
CA VAL A 953 -18.14 32.15 -11.54
C VAL A 953 -18.40 31.62 -10.12
N LEU A 954 -19.62 31.18 -9.83
CA LEU A 954 -19.93 30.55 -8.53
C LEU A 954 -19.54 29.07 -8.48
N GLY A 955 -19.59 28.38 -9.61
CA GLY A 955 -19.26 26.96 -9.71
C GLY A 955 -17.76 26.67 -9.53
N LEU A 956 -16.87 27.56 -10.02
CA LEU A 956 -15.43 27.37 -9.90
C LEU A 956 -14.95 27.24 -8.44
N PRO A 957 -15.24 28.18 -7.51
CA PRO A 957 -14.82 28.02 -6.12
C PRO A 957 -15.60 26.90 -5.40
N LEU A 958 -16.86 26.67 -5.76
CA LEU A 958 -17.66 25.59 -5.21
C LEU A 958 -17.07 24.21 -5.59
N GLY A 959 -16.59 24.06 -6.84
CA GLY A 959 -15.97 22.83 -7.31
C GLY A 959 -14.66 22.50 -6.58
N ARG A 960 -13.81 23.52 -6.33
CA ARG A 960 -12.62 23.34 -5.50
C ARG A 960 -12.98 22.93 -4.06
N PHE A 961 -14.00 23.58 -3.47
CA PHE A 961 -14.45 23.25 -2.13
C PHE A 961 -14.96 21.79 -2.04
N VAL A 962 -15.82 21.38 -2.99
CA VAL A 962 -16.34 20.01 -3.06
C VAL A 962 -15.20 19.03 -3.34
N GLY A 963 -14.28 19.37 -4.24
CA GLY A 963 -13.08 18.56 -4.50
C GLY A 963 -12.25 18.33 -3.24
N GLY A 964 -12.03 19.39 -2.45
CA GLY A 964 -11.31 19.28 -1.17
C GLY A 964 -12.02 18.41 -0.12
N LEU A 965 -13.36 18.44 -0.09
CA LEU A 965 -14.12 17.54 0.79
C LEU A 965 -13.97 16.07 0.35
N LEU A 966 -13.92 15.84 -0.96
CA LEU A 966 -13.79 14.48 -1.50
C LEU A 966 -12.39 13.94 -1.34
N THR A 967 -11.36 14.73 -1.60
CA THR A 967 -9.97 14.32 -1.39
C THR A 967 -9.67 14.06 0.08
N ALA A 968 -10.26 14.85 1.00
CA ALA A 968 -10.16 14.59 2.44
C ALA A 968 -10.88 13.31 2.90
N ALA A 969 -11.82 12.80 2.10
CA ALA A 969 -12.50 11.53 2.37
C ALA A 969 -11.79 10.31 1.75
N LEU A 970 -10.77 10.53 0.89
CA LEU A 970 -9.90 9.48 0.38
C LEU A 970 -8.89 9.16 1.47
N ASN A 971 -9.06 8.01 2.11
CA ASN A 971 -8.12 7.51 3.09
C ASN A 971 -7.38 6.31 2.49
N MET A 972 -6.16 6.56 2.01
CA MET A 972 -5.28 5.53 1.46
C MET A 972 -4.05 5.42 2.36
N PRO A 973 -3.63 4.20 2.74
CA PRO A 973 -2.40 4.00 3.49
C PRO A 973 -1.21 4.68 2.79
N ALA A 974 -0.34 5.30 3.56
CA ALA A 974 0.85 6.00 3.07
C ALA A 974 0.60 7.13 2.04
N LEU A 975 -0.66 7.59 1.82
CA LEU A 975 -0.98 8.65 0.87
C LEU A 975 -1.87 9.73 1.49
N TYR A 976 -1.51 10.99 1.30
CA TYR A 976 -2.31 12.15 1.67
C TYR A 976 -2.61 13.04 0.46
N PHE A 977 -3.90 13.28 0.17
CA PHE A 977 -4.33 14.06 -0.99
C PHE A 977 -4.52 15.54 -0.64
N GLU A 978 -3.49 16.34 -0.82
CA GLU A 978 -3.60 17.80 -0.71
C GLU A 978 -4.25 18.37 -1.98
N VAL A 979 -5.50 18.87 -1.85
CA VAL A 979 -6.26 19.36 -3.01
C VAL A 979 -5.54 20.42 -3.81
N GLU A 980 -5.27 20.13 -5.07
CA GLU A 980 -4.72 21.05 -6.06
C GLU A 980 -5.70 21.24 -7.21
N CYS A 981 -5.71 22.42 -7.78
CA CYS A 981 -6.48 22.73 -8.97
C CYS A 981 -5.69 23.75 -9.79
N THR A 982 -5.18 23.31 -10.92
CA THR A 982 -4.38 24.17 -11.80
C THR A 982 -5.22 25.28 -12.42
N PRO A 983 -4.63 26.43 -12.75
CA PRO A 983 -5.33 27.48 -13.49
C PRO A 983 -5.93 27.00 -14.81
N LEU A 984 -5.26 26.00 -15.46
CA LEU A 984 -5.72 25.40 -16.70
C LEU A 984 -7.03 24.64 -16.50
N SER A 985 -7.19 23.89 -15.40
CA SER A 985 -8.40 23.14 -15.07
C SER A 985 -9.60 24.07 -14.85
N TYR A 986 -9.41 25.23 -14.23
CA TYR A 986 -10.46 26.25 -14.14
C TYR A 986 -10.87 26.78 -15.53
N VAL A 987 -9.90 27.02 -16.42
CA VAL A 987 -10.17 27.49 -17.79
C VAL A 987 -10.89 26.41 -18.60
N ILE A 988 -10.49 25.15 -18.47
CA ILE A 988 -11.13 23.99 -19.13
C ILE A 988 -12.59 23.85 -18.65
N ALA A 989 -12.82 23.87 -17.34
CA ALA A 989 -14.18 23.75 -16.78
C ALA A 989 -15.11 24.90 -17.21
N ALA A 990 -14.60 26.13 -17.14
CA ALA A 990 -15.34 27.30 -17.60
C ALA A 990 -15.62 27.23 -19.12
N GLY A 991 -14.61 26.87 -19.91
CA GLY A 991 -14.71 26.73 -21.37
C GLY A 991 -15.70 25.62 -21.76
N ALA A 992 -15.65 24.46 -21.12
CA ALA A 992 -16.56 23.34 -21.35
C ALA A 992 -18.02 23.72 -21.03
N THR A 993 -18.26 24.34 -19.87
CA THR A 993 -19.61 24.79 -19.50
C THR A 993 -20.15 25.82 -20.49
N MET A 994 -19.31 26.78 -20.93
CA MET A 994 -19.70 27.78 -21.93
C MET A 994 -19.92 27.13 -23.31
N ALA A 995 -19.14 26.15 -23.71
CA ALA A 995 -19.33 25.40 -24.95
C ALA A 995 -20.65 24.59 -24.93
N PHE A 996 -21.00 23.93 -23.80
CA PHE A 996 -22.32 23.31 -23.64
C PHE A 996 -23.45 24.30 -23.74
N ALA A 997 -23.32 25.52 -23.17
CA ALA A 997 -24.32 26.55 -23.28
C ALA A 997 -24.52 27.02 -24.76
N LEU A 998 -23.42 27.17 -25.52
CA LEU A 998 -23.48 27.49 -26.95
C LEU A 998 -24.12 26.37 -27.77
N LEU A 999 -23.74 25.11 -27.46
CA LEU A 999 -24.33 23.94 -28.12
C LEU A 999 -25.86 23.86 -27.88
N VAL A 1000 -26.30 24.08 -26.64
CA VAL A 1000 -27.73 24.14 -26.33
C VAL A 1000 -28.45 25.24 -27.09
N GLN A 1001 -27.83 26.40 -27.31
CA GLN A 1001 -28.43 27.47 -28.12
C GLN A 1001 -28.69 27.05 -29.56
N LEU A 1002 -27.83 26.21 -30.16
CA LEU A 1002 -28.04 25.65 -31.50
C LEU A 1002 -29.32 24.82 -31.57
N PHE A 1003 -29.65 24.05 -30.50
CA PHE A 1003 -30.88 23.26 -30.43
C PHE A 1003 -32.12 24.10 -30.08
N VAL A 1004 -31.95 25.23 -29.43
CA VAL A 1004 -33.07 26.10 -29.01
C VAL A 1004 -33.45 27.12 -30.06
N ASN A 1005 -32.52 27.61 -30.88
CA ASN A 1005 -32.80 28.62 -31.93
C ASN A 1005 -33.88 28.15 -32.89
N PRO A 1006 -33.95 26.90 -33.41
CA PRO A 1006 -35.07 26.45 -34.27
C PRO A 1006 -36.44 26.43 -33.57
N VAL A 1007 -36.47 26.36 -32.24
CA VAL A 1007 -37.70 26.45 -31.45
C VAL A 1007 -38.20 27.88 -31.40
N LEU A 1008 -37.27 28.86 -31.32
CA LEU A 1008 -37.59 30.31 -31.38
C LEU A 1008 -38.15 30.72 -32.73
N ASP A 1009 -37.67 30.12 -33.83
CA ASP A 1009 -38.14 30.40 -35.19
C ASP A 1009 -39.61 29.98 -35.37
N ARG A 1010 -40.02 28.88 -34.73
CA ARG A 1010 -41.39 28.31 -34.86
C ARG A 1010 -42.46 29.02 -34.04
N ILE A 1011 -42.11 30.03 -33.26
CA ILE A 1011 -43.09 30.83 -32.49
C ILE A 1011 -43.94 31.64 -33.45
N ASP A 1012 -45.24 31.27 -33.54
CA ASP A 1012 -46.22 32.03 -34.31
C ASP A 1012 -46.73 33.24 -33.51
N PRO A 1013 -46.49 34.49 -33.98
CA PRO A 1013 -46.87 35.70 -33.28
C PRO A 1013 -48.39 35.85 -33.06
N ILE A 1014 -49.19 35.30 -34.01
CA ILE A 1014 -50.63 35.48 -34.02
C ILE A 1014 -51.31 34.56 -32.99
N SER A 1015 -50.90 33.31 -32.95
CA SER A 1015 -51.45 32.34 -32.00
C SER A 1015 -51.03 32.62 -30.57
N SER A 1016 -49.78 33.05 -30.36
CA SER A 1016 -49.22 33.36 -29.02
C SER A 1016 -49.83 34.61 -28.39
N LEU A 1017 -50.35 35.58 -29.19
CA LEU A 1017 -51.02 36.77 -28.71
C LEU A 1017 -52.56 36.59 -28.54
N LYS A 1018 -53.18 35.66 -29.33
CA LYS A 1018 -54.59 35.36 -29.34
C LYS A 1018 -55.08 34.50 -28.17
N SER A 1019 -54.17 33.88 -27.45
CA SER A 1019 -54.44 32.92 -26.34
C SER A 1019 -54.94 33.58 -25.03
N VAL A 1020 -55.44 34.82 -25.06
CA VAL A 1020 -55.93 35.60 -23.86
C VAL A 1020 -57.47 35.87 -23.90
N GLU A 1021 -58.16 35.37 -24.94
CA GLU A 1021 -59.63 35.44 -24.92
C GLU A 1021 -60.29 34.09 -24.56
#